data_a152166cc5aeddfb0504d087a7c0aa4e
#
_entry.id   a152166cc5aeddfb0504d087a7c0aa4e
#
_cell.length_a   1.000
_cell.length_b   1.000
_cell.length_c   1.000
_cell.angle_alpha   90.00
_cell.angle_beta   90.00
_cell.angle_gamma   90.00
#
_symmetry.space_group_name_H-M   'P 1'
#
loop_
_entity.id
_entity.type
_entity.pdbx_description
1 polymer ?
#
loop_
_entity_poly.entity_id
_entity_poly.type
_entity_poly.pdbx_seq_one_letter_code
_entity_poly.pdbx_strand_id
1 'polypeptide(L)'
;MMDHARSALSNLFGGEPLSYTRFSLARQVDGDSSHVEMKLAADEEDGVENSSGDRTTRGVKRRNVLGNICFGIIAIAIFFLIGFMIGYLSFCKQVDPNGSCTSYSGEESEKTPSDTSAELPYEEPGLEYSPRLYWGDLKEILSKKLNVQPFLNTLTEISLKYPSREAGSQGDENLGHFIRSEFIKFKLDKVWSDEHYVKVQVKGSGAQNLVAFVNANGKNQELLEEPEGYVAYSANTTAVGKPVYANYGSKSDFAILKERNIAINGSIVIVRAGTITFAEKVANAESFKAAGVLIYLDRKDFALVEAKAAVFGHAHLGTGDPFTPGFPSFNHTQFPPSKSSGLPNIPAQTISRSAAETLMRQMDGEQCPQQWEGGPTCKINSLKDNLVKLVVNNMMVEKKINNIFGVVKGLDEPDRYVVVGAQRDAWGPGIAKSGVGTSLLLNLARTYSDMVLTGGYKPRRSVVFASWSAGEFGSVGATEWLEGYLSTLHLKAFTYINLDSAVVGDGNFKVSASPMLYTLLEKTMQEVKYPSGSSLFRDTDWVKDVEPLSLDNAAFPFIAYSGIPAVSFSFCGDKKYPYLGTQLDTLDNLKSFPNLNSLMRAAAEVAGQMMIRLTHDHELYLDYVRYNQELLKFIKAFSPFQQEIKALGLSLQWLYSARGDFVRATTALTTDFQNAESENKFITRLINDRIMKVEYYFLSPYVSPKETPFRHIFWGSGSHTLSALIEHLDLLKKKDDAFNETLFRNQLALATWTIQGVANALAGDIWDIDNEF
;
A
#
# COMPACT_ATOMS: atom_id res chain seq x y z
N MET A 1 40.29 -10.22 30.43
CA MET A 1 38.98 -10.07 31.13
C MET A 1 37.79 -9.92 30.16
N MET A 2 37.93 -9.26 29.00
CA MET A 2 36.84 -9.16 28.02
C MET A 2 36.52 -10.48 27.29
N ASP A 3 37.49 -11.33 27.05
CA ASP A 3 37.28 -12.60 26.36
C ASP A 3 36.57 -13.65 27.21
N HIS A 4 36.74 -13.62 28.52
CA HIS A 4 35.99 -14.47 29.42
C HIS A 4 34.53 -14.07 29.61
N ALA A 5 34.23 -12.77 29.46
CA ALA A 5 32.86 -12.28 29.51
C ALA A 5 32.09 -12.62 28.21
N ARG A 6 32.77 -12.60 27.06
CA ARG A 6 32.18 -13.01 25.76
C ARG A 6 31.85 -14.49 25.72
N SER A 7 32.76 -15.34 26.27
CA SER A 7 32.54 -16.78 26.36
C SER A 7 31.41 -17.14 27.34
N ALA A 8 31.24 -16.38 28.43
CA ALA A 8 30.13 -16.58 29.36
C ALA A 8 28.77 -16.17 28.80
N LEU A 9 28.72 -15.10 28.01
CA LEU A 9 27.49 -14.65 27.31
C LEU A 9 27.07 -15.61 26.18
N SER A 10 28.03 -16.16 25.42
CA SER A 10 27.70 -17.11 24.36
C SER A 10 27.15 -18.45 24.91
N ASN A 11 27.58 -18.85 26.11
CA ASN A 11 27.07 -20.06 26.78
C ASN A 11 25.72 -19.85 27.51
N LEU A 12 25.27 -18.58 27.69
CA LEU A 12 23.96 -18.28 28.27
C LEU A 12 22.84 -18.12 27.20
N PHE A 13 23.21 -17.80 25.96
CA PHE A 13 22.27 -17.58 24.86
C PHE A 13 22.46 -18.57 23.69
N GLY A 14 23.43 -19.48 23.79
CA GLY A 14 23.66 -20.55 22.83
C GLY A 14 22.82 -21.78 23.14
N GLY A 15 21.51 -21.64 23.20
CA GLY A 15 20.62 -22.75 22.99
C GLY A 15 20.67 -23.13 21.52
N GLU A 16 21.04 -24.38 21.21
CA GLU A 16 20.88 -24.90 19.85
C GLU A 16 19.46 -24.66 19.39
N PRO A 17 19.24 -24.25 18.11
CA PRO A 17 17.90 -24.07 17.60
C PRO A 17 17.16 -25.40 17.70
N LEU A 18 16.04 -25.41 18.42
CA LEU A 18 15.13 -26.54 18.47
C LEU A 18 14.84 -26.99 17.04
N SER A 19 15.30 -28.21 16.71
CA SER A 19 15.02 -28.81 15.41
C SER A 19 13.51 -28.91 15.20
N TYR A 20 13.03 -28.43 14.08
CA TYR A 20 11.64 -28.60 13.68
C TYR A 20 11.32 -30.09 13.63
N THR A 21 10.36 -30.53 14.43
CA THR A 21 9.85 -31.90 14.42
C THR A 21 9.23 -32.17 13.04
N ARG A 22 9.81 -33.12 12.31
CA ARG A 22 9.33 -33.55 11.00
C ARG A 22 8.16 -34.51 11.21
N PHE A 23 6.95 -34.12 10.86
CA PHE A 23 5.81 -35.02 10.89
C PHE A 23 5.81 -35.90 9.63
N SER A 24 5.86 -37.20 9.77
CA SER A 24 5.64 -38.15 8.68
C SER A 24 4.27 -38.81 8.85
N LEU A 25 3.42 -38.66 7.82
CA LEU A 25 2.16 -39.39 7.72
C LEU A 25 2.42 -40.80 7.16
N ALA A 26 2.31 -41.80 7.99
CA ALA A 26 2.24 -43.18 7.54
C ALA A 26 0.77 -43.56 7.29
N ARG A 27 0.46 -43.83 6.03
CA ARG A 27 -0.88 -44.32 5.61
C ARG A 27 -0.89 -45.82 5.73
N GLN A 28 -1.58 -46.37 6.71
CA GLN A 28 -1.92 -47.80 6.75
C GLN A 28 -3.25 -48.00 6.06
N VAL A 29 -3.23 -48.82 4.98
CA VAL A 29 -4.41 -49.25 4.26
C VAL A 29 -4.87 -50.57 4.86
N ASP A 30 -5.88 -50.56 5.68
CA ASP A 30 -6.82 -51.67 5.83
C ASP A 30 -8.11 -51.15 6.49
N GLY A 31 -9.19 -51.62 5.94
CA GLY A 31 -10.60 -51.47 6.10
C GLY A 31 -11.17 -50.87 7.40
N ASP A 32 -12.15 -50.03 7.15
CA ASP A 32 -13.22 -49.59 8.04
C ASP A 32 -12.89 -48.87 9.36
N SER A 33 -13.18 -47.60 9.31
CA SER A 33 -13.34 -46.59 10.36
C SER A 33 -12.29 -45.49 10.40
N SER A 34 -12.77 -44.28 10.18
CA SER A 34 -12.00 -43.02 10.17
C SER A 34 -11.68 -42.57 11.60
N HIS A 35 -10.57 -43.02 12.14
CA HIS A 35 -9.93 -42.39 13.27
C HIS A 35 -8.47 -42.08 12.93
N VAL A 36 -8.09 -40.80 12.97
CA VAL A 36 -6.70 -40.36 12.84
C VAL A 36 -6.09 -40.25 14.22
N GLU A 37 -5.28 -41.22 14.59
CA GLU A 37 -4.51 -41.19 15.85
C GLU A 37 -3.14 -40.53 15.57
N MET A 38 -2.85 -39.43 16.24
CA MET A 38 -1.53 -38.81 16.22
C MET A 38 -0.65 -39.47 17.29
N LYS A 39 0.39 -40.17 16.88
CA LYS A 39 1.44 -40.66 17.79
C LYS A 39 2.68 -39.77 17.69
N LEU A 40 3.11 -39.24 18.82
CA LEU A 40 4.44 -38.65 18.98
C LEU A 40 5.48 -39.78 18.96
N ALA A 41 6.40 -39.75 18.01
CA ALA A 41 7.56 -40.67 18.01
C ALA A 41 8.56 -40.18 19.06
N ALA A 42 8.81 -41.03 20.05
CA ALA A 42 9.96 -40.91 20.92
C ALA A 42 11.17 -41.57 20.23
N ASP A 43 12.31 -40.90 20.26
CA ASP A 43 13.56 -41.43 19.73
C ASP A 43 13.94 -42.70 20.50
N GLU A 44 13.92 -43.85 19.82
CA GLU A 44 14.58 -45.09 20.29
C GLU A 44 16.04 -45.07 19.77
N GLU A 45 16.98 -45.01 20.70
CA GLU A 45 18.39 -45.32 20.45
C GLU A 45 18.53 -46.82 20.23
N ASP A 46 18.84 -47.25 19.02
CA ASP A 46 19.27 -48.61 18.72
C ASP A 46 20.76 -48.75 19.04
N GLY A 47 21.02 -49.64 20.03
CA GLY A 47 22.35 -50.08 20.40
C GLY A 47 22.93 -51.08 19.40
N VAL A 48 24.20 -50.90 19.08
CA VAL A 48 25.04 -51.98 18.53
C VAL A 48 26.22 -52.19 19.47
N GLU A 49 26.29 -53.41 20.02
CA GLU A 49 27.41 -53.96 20.78
C GLU A 49 28.71 -54.02 19.94
N ASN A 50 29.86 -53.67 20.47
CA ASN A 50 30.93 -54.66 20.82
C ASN A 50 32.21 -54.04 21.39
N SER A 51 32.55 -54.64 22.50
CA SER A 51 33.83 -55.08 22.99
C SER A 51 34.97 -54.15 23.44
N SER A 52 35.20 -54.30 24.71
CA SER A 52 36.50 -54.44 25.44
C SER A 52 37.39 -53.19 25.58
N GLY A 53 37.64 -52.88 26.84
CA GLY A 53 38.95 -52.40 27.27
C GLY A 53 38.97 -51.21 28.22
N ASP A 54 38.95 -51.57 29.47
CA ASP A 54 39.75 -51.00 30.55
C ASP A 54 39.37 -49.71 31.29
N ARG A 55 39.40 -49.83 32.56
CA ARG A 55 39.08 -48.94 33.67
C ARG A 55 39.99 -47.74 33.75
N THR A 56 39.40 -46.55 34.00
CA THR A 56 39.93 -45.70 35.09
C THR A 56 38.83 -44.71 35.54
N THR A 57 38.55 -44.84 36.84
CA THR A 57 37.65 -43.93 37.59
C THR A 57 38.24 -42.53 37.73
N ARG A 58 37.50 -41.52 37.34
CA ARG A 58 37.69 -40.14 37.81
C ARG A 58 36.36 -39.52 38.24
N GLY A 59 36.31 -39.20 39.54
CA GLY A 59 35.19 -38.66 40.26
C GLY A 59 34.72 -37.31 39.70
N VAL A 60 33.43 -37.18 39.48
CA VAL A 60 32.76 -35.95 39.11
C VAL A 60 32.57 -35.08 40.34
N LYS A 61 33.28 -33.95 40.42
CA LYS A 61 33.06 -32.90 41.41
C LYS A 61 31.71 -32.22 41.10
N ARG A 62 30.74 -32.34 41.99
CA ARG A 62 29.50 -31.55 42.00
C ARG A 62 29.88 -30.07 42.09
N ARG A 63 29.64 -29.32 41.03
CA ARG A 63 29.71 -27.84 41.01
C ARG A 63 28.49 -27.27 41.73
N ASN A 64 28.73 -26.39 42.71
CA ASN A 64 27.71 -25.68 43.48
C ASN A 64 26.95 -24.70 42.59
N VAL A 65 25.79 -25.09 42.06
CA VAL A 65 24.89 -24.26 41.28
C VAL A 65 24.31 -23.11 42.12
N LEU A 66 24.11 -23.32 43.44
CA LEU A 66 23.61 -22.30 44.35
C LEU A 66 24.55 -21.10 44.51
N GLY A 67 25.87 -21.28 44.45
CA GLY A 67 26.84 -20.19 44.57
C GLY A 67 26.79 -19.23 43.37
N ASN A 68 26.56 -19.76 42.17
CA ASN A 68 26.50 -18.92 40.95
C ASN A 68 25.20 -18.11 40.86
N ILE A 69 24.10 -18.62 41.41
CA ILE A 69 22.82 -17.91 41.47
C ILE A 69 22.91 -16.73 42.46
N CYS A 70 23.52 -16.96 43.64
CA CYS A 70 23.75 -15.88 44.61
C CYS A 70 24.65 -14.77 44.04
N PHE A 71 25.68 -15.13 43.28
CA PHE A 71 26.56 -14.14 42.65
C PHE A 71 25.86 -13.31 41.58
N GLY A 72 24.96 -13.94 40.79
CA GLY A 72 24.13 -13.26 39.82
C GLY A 72 23.17 -12.25 40.46
N ILE A 73 22.51 -12.60 41.53
CA ILE A 73 21.59 -11.73 42.28
C ILE A 73 22.35 -10.54 42.88
N ILE A 74 23.55 -10.76 43.47
CA ILE A 74 24.37 -9.69 44.03
C ILE A 74 24.85 -8.73 42.93
N ALA A 75 25.25 -9.23 41.77
CA ALA A 75 25.62 -8.38 40.64
C ALA A 75 24.49 -7.51 40.16
N ILE A 76 23.27 -8.04 40.02
CA ILE A 76 22.07 -7.27 39.63
C ILE A 76 21.73 -6.20 40.68
N ALA A 77 21.84 -6.53 41.96
CA ALA A 77 21.61 -5.59 43.06
C ALA A 77 22.60 -4.41 43.03
N ILE A 78 23.87 -4.70 42.72
CA ILE A 78 24.92 -3.66 42.60
C ILE A 78 24.64 -2.75 41.37
N PHE A 79 24.25 -3.30 40.23
CA PHE A 79 23.88 -2.50 39.08
C PHE A 79 22.66 -1.61 39.34
N PHE A 80 21.68 -2.10 40.09
CA PHE A 80 20.52 -1.34 40.48
C PHE A 80 20.86 -0.19 41.43
N LEU A 81 21.78 -0.43 42.41
CA LEU A 81 22.28 0.61 43.32
C LEU A 81 23.10 1.67 42.60
N ILE A 82 23.92 1.29 41.63
CA ILE A 82 24.68 2.24 40.82
C ILE A 82 23.74 3.07 39.95
N GLY A 83 22.75 2.46 39.31
CA GLY A 83 21.72 3.17 38.52
C GLY A 83 20.92 4.15 39.39
N PHE A 84 20.53 3.72 40.59
CA PHE A 84 19.83 4.58 41.56
C PHE A 84 20.69 5.75 42.04
N MET A 85 21.98 5.51 42.33
CA MET A 85 22.92 6.57 42.73
C MET A 85 23.15 7.59 41.59
N ILE A 86 23.27 7.13 40.35
CA ILE A 86 23.41 8.01 39.19
C ILE A 86 22.13 8.83 39.00
N GLY A 87 20.96 8.20 39.07
CA GLY A 87 19.67 8.88 39.01
C GLY A 87 19.50 9.92 40.13
N TYR A 88 19.84 9.57 41.35
CA TYR A 88 19.76 10.43 42.51
C TYR A 88 20.73 11.65 42.43
N LEU A 89 21.97 11.43 42.01
CA LEU A 89 22.94 12.49 41.82
C LEU A 89 22.63 13.40 40.62
N SER A 90 21.98 12.85 39.59
CA SER A 90 21.48 13.63 38.44
C SER A 90 20.29 14.51 38.83
N PHE A 91 19.42 14.01 39.68
CA PHE A 91 18.26 14.75 40.20
C PHE A 91 18.69 15.88 41.16
N CYS A 92 19.68 15.64 42.05
CA CYS A 92 20.20 16.67 42.97
C CYS A 92 20.99 17.78 42.28
N LYS A 93 21.42 17.62 41.02
CA LYS A 93 22.10 18.67 40.27
C LYS A 93 21.17 19.72 39.61
N GLN A 94 19.85 19.51 39.68
CA GLN A 94 18.85 20.42 39.08
C GLN A 94 18.12 21.29 40.12
N VAL A 95 18.56 21.37 41.36
CA VAL A 95 17.95 22.24 42.38
C VAL A 95 18.87 23.45 42.63
N ASP A 96 18.35 24.65 42.48
CA ASP A 96 18.97 25.94 42.67
C ASP A 96 19.62 26.09 44.06
N PRO A 97 20.68 26.94 44.21
CA PRO A 97 21.56 26.97 45.39
C PRO A 97 21.00 27.54 46.69
N ASN A 98 19.69 27.73 46.84
CA ASN A 98 19.08 28.34 48.04
C ASN A 98 17.86 27.61 48.61
N GLY A 99 17.81 26.30 48.53
CA GLY A 99 16.70 25.50 49.08
C GLY A 99 17.14 24.43 50.05
N SER A 100 16.96 24.64 51.37
CA SER A 100 17.21 23.66 52.42
C SER A 100 16.23 22.52 52.35
N CYS A 101 16.72 21.27 52.37
CA CYS A 101 15.92 20.05 52.54
C CYS A 101 15.43 19.97 53.98
N THR A 102 14.14 20.09 54.18
CA THR A 102 13.49 19.71 55.45
C THR A 102 12.84 18.32 55.28
N SER A 103 13.34 17.42 56.13
CA SER A 103 12.75 16.08 56.30
C SER A 103 11.46 16.16 57.06
N TYR A 104 10.36 15.63 56.49
CA TYR A 104 9.13 15.43 57.23
C TYR A 104 9.21 14.15 58.00
N SER A 105 9.29 14.24 59.35
CA SER A 105 9.01 13.15 60.28
C SER A 105 7.59 13.34 60.77
N GLY A 106 6.73 12.36 60.56
CA GLY A 106 5.41 12.33 61.10
C GLY A 106 5.41 11.90 62.55
N GLU A 107 4.77 12.63 63.41
CA GLU A 107 4.28 12.16 64.72
C GLU A 107 2.77 12.18 64.74
N GLU A 108 2.21 10.99 65.00
CA GLU A 108 0.81 10.79 65.38
C GLU A 108 0.52 11.40 66.76
N SER A 109 -0.57 12.11 66.91
CA SER A 109 -1.23 12.29 68.19
C SER A 109 -2.76 12.26 68.04
N GLU A 110 -3.36 11.23 68.61
CA GLU A 110 -4.79 11.08 68.86
C GLU A 110 -5.38 12.28 69.65
N LYS A 111 -6.52 12.74 69.20
CA LYS A 111 -7.60 13.19 70.08
C LYS A 111 -8.94 13.28 69.35
N THR A 112 -9.89 12.48 69.78
CA THR A 112 -11.32 12.53 69.52
C THR A 112 -12.03 13.40 70.56
N PRO A 113 -13.39 13.64 70.45
CA PRO A 113 -14.15 14.39 69.46
C PRO A 113 -15.02 15.50 70.09
N SER A 114 -15.50 16.42 69.30
CA SER A 114 -16.82 17.01 69.60
C SER A 114 -17.41 17.77 68.40
N ASP A 115 -18.67 17.45 68.16
CA ASP A 115 -19.69 17.98 67.29
C ASP A 115 -19.64 19.42 66.82
N THR A 116 -20.11 19.57 65.67
CA THR A 116 -21.10 20.48 65.03
C THR A 116 -20.61 21.17 63.73
N SER A 117 -21.22 20.67 62.65
CA SER A 117 -21.78 21.41 61.49
C SER A 117 -21.01 22.52 60.83
N ALA A 118 -20.59 22.26 59.64
CA ALA A 118 -20.86 22.96 58.36
C ALA A 118 -20.05 22.31 57.25
N GLU A 119 -20.67 21.54 56.39
CA GLU A 119 -20.14 21.14 55.12
C GLU A 119 -19.94 22.38 54.26
N LEU A 120 -18.67 22.76 54.06
CA LEU A 120 -18.28 23.55 52.91
C LEU A 120 -17.95 22.57 51.78
N PRO A 121 -18.47 22.78 50.57
CA PRO A 121 -18.17 21.92 49.46
C PRO A 121 -16.66 22.02 49.16
N TYR A 122 -15.99 20.88 49.13
CA TYR A 122 -14.64 20.75 48.60
C TYR A 122 -14.73 21.07 47.13
N GLU A 123 -14.40 22.28 46.73
CA GLU A 123 -14.12 22.63 45.35
C GLU A 123 -12.81 21.93 44.97
N GLU A 124 -12.90 20.79 44.27
CA GLU A 124 -11.80 20.29 43.45
C GLU A 124 -11.31 21.44 42.57
N PRO A 125 -10.00 21.69 42.45
CA PRO A 125 -9.50 22.69 41.52
C PRO A 125 -10.01 22.32 40.14
N GLY A 126 -10.95 23.12 39.64
CA GLY A 126 -11.66 22.89 38.39
C GLY A 126 -10.66 22.64 37.25
N LEU A 127 -10.56 21.39 36.85
CA LEU A 127 -10.27 21.08 35.50
C LEU A 127 -11.31 21.82 34.67
N GLU A 128 -10.92 22.95 34.04
CA GLU A 128 -11.75 23.59 33.03
C GLU A 128 -12.04 22.54 31.96
N TYR A 129 -13.20 21.89 32.09
CA TYR A 129 -13.79 21.07 31.05
C TYR A 129 -14.15 22.01 29.91
N SER A 130 -13.17 22.32 29.03
CA SER A 130 -13.54 22.93 27.77
C SER A 130 -14.53 21.99 27.07
N PRO A 131 -15.72 22.48 26.70
CA PRO A 131 -16.75 21.63 26.12
C PRO A 131 -16.17 20.91 24.91
N ARG A 132 -16.40 19.60 24.80
CA ARG A 132 -15.99 18.83 23.63
C ARG A 132 -16.73 19.38 22.42
N LEU A 133 -15.99 19.72 21.36
CA LEU A 133 -16.57 20.17 20.11
C LEU A 133 -17.35 19.03 19.47
N TYR A 134 -18.56 19.30 19.03
CA TYR A 134 -19.38 18.36 18.27
C TYR A 134 -18.99 18.36 16.80
N TRP A 135 -19.41 17.34 16.06
CA TRP A 135 -19.14 17.20 14.63
C TRP A 135 -19.50 18.46 13.82
N GLY A 136 -20.64 19.08 14.12
CA GLY A 136 -21.08 20.32 13.48
C GLY A 136 -20.07 21.46 13.62
N ASP A 137 -19.58 21.65 14.85
CA ASP A 137 -18.58 22.70 15.17
C ASP A 137 -17.26 22.44 14.47
N LEU A 138 -16.78 21.18 14.50
CA LEU A 138 -15.53 20.78 13.83
C LEU A 138 -15.57 21.01 12.33
N LYS A 139 -16.71 20.66 11.70
CA LYS A 139 -16.93 20.89 10.27
C LYS A 139 -16.95 22.37 9.94
N GLU A 140 -17.60 23.19 10.75
CA GLU A 140 -17.65 24.64 10.55
C GLU A 140 -16.27 25.27 10.70
N ILE A 141 -15.49 24.87 11.71
CA ILE A 141 -14.12 25.33 11.92
C ILE A 141 -13.24 24.92 10.75
N LEU A 142 -13.33 23.66 10.30
CA LEU A 142 -12.60 23.17 9.12
C LEU A 142 -12.90 24.02 7.88
N SER A 143 -14.18 24.19 7.55
CA SER A 143 -14.61 24.96 6.37
C SER A 143 -14.15 26.41 6.44
N LYS A 144 -14.29 27.09 7.60
CA LYS A 144 -13.82 28.47 7.82
C LYS A 144 -12.31 28.57 7.60
N LYS A 145 -11.52 27.64 8.15
CA LYS A 145 -10.07 27.66 8.03
C LYS A 145 -9.60 27.31 6.62
N LEU A 146 -10.25 26.38 5.92
CA LEU A 146 -9.95 26.06 4.52
C LEU A 146 -10.27 27.22 3.56
N ASN A 147 -11.28 28.05 3.85
CA ASN A 147 -11.63 29.19 3.02
C ASN A 147 -10.53 30.24 2.89
N VAL A 148 -9.65 30.34 3.89
CA VAL A 148 -8.53 31.32 3.91
C VAL A 148 -7.21 30.72 3.44
N GLN A 149 -7.18 29.41 3.08
CA GLN A 149 -5.95 28.78 2.67
C GLN A 149 -5.55 29.16 1.22
N PRO A 150 -4.25 29.41 1.00
CA PRO A 150 -3.76 29.87 -0.29
C PRO A 150 -3.42 28.71 -1.25
N PHE A 151 -4.36 27.80 -1.54
CA PHE A 151 -4.12 26.62 -2.38
C PHE A 151 -3.44 26.94 -3.71
N LEU A 152 -4.02 27.86 -4.46
CA LEU A 152 -3.50 28.24 -5.76
C LEU A 152 -2.15 28.99 -5.67
N ASN A 153 -1.94 29.77 -4.62
CA ASN A 153 -0.67 30.45 -4.39
C ASN A 153 0.43 29.44 -4.07
N THR A 154 0.13 28.46 -3.20
CA THR A 154 1.07 27.35 -2.88
C THR A 154 1.40 26.56 -4.14
N LEU A 155 0.39 26.22 -4.95
CA LEU A 155 0.61 25.53 -6.22
C LEU A 155 1.46 26.35 -7.20
N THR A 156 1.22 27.66 -7.28
CA THR A 156 2.01 28.59 -8.09
C THR A 156 3.46 28.68 -7.62
N GLU A 157 3.67 28.71 -6.32
CA GLU A 157 5.01 28.70 -5.73
C GLU A 157 5.77 27.41 -6.07
N ILE A 158 5.10 26.24 -5.96
CA ILE A 158 5.68 24.94 -6.35
C ILE A 158 6.06 24.97 -7.83
N SER A 159 5.17 25.43 -8.71
CA SER A 159 5.41 25.51 -10.15
C SER A 159 6.59 26.39 -10.52
N LEU A 160 6.72 27.56 -9.88
CA LEU A 160 7.75 28.53 -10.22
C LEU A 160 9.12 28.21 -9.61
N LYS A 161 9.15 27.74 -8.37
CA LYS A 161 10.41 27.51 -7.65
C LYS A 161 10.97 26.11 -7.87
N TYR A 162 10.11 25.13 -8.18
CA TYR A 162 10.50 23.72 -8.30
C TYR A 162 9.95 23.11 -9.61
N PRO A 163 10.31 23.68 -10.80
CA PRO A 163 9.74 23.22 -12.08
C PRO A 163 10.21 21.84 -12.54
N SER A 164 11.35 21.39 -12.04
CA SER A 164 11.92 20.06 -12.30
C SER A 164 12.10 19.34 -10.98
N ARG A 165 11.36 18.21 -10.82
CA ARG A 165 11.27 17.47 -9.56
C ARG A 165 11.40 15.97 -9.80
N GLU A 166 12.29 15.58 -10.71
CA GLU A 166 12.60 14.15 -10.90
C GLU A 166 13.12 13.54 -9.60
N ALA A 167 12.73 12.29 -9.34
CA ALA A 167 13.10 11.58 -8.13
C ALA A 167 14.62 11.62 -7.84
N GLY A 168 14.97 12.01 -6.61
CA GLY A 168 16.36 12.14 -6.18
C GLY A 168 17.17 13.23 -6.93
N SER A 169 16.50 14.19 -7.58
CA SER A 169 17.13 15.40 -8.12
C SER A 169 17.22 16.50 -7.08
N GLN A 170 18.04 17.51 -7.34
CA GLN A 170 18.13 18.70 -6.49
C GLN A 170 16.76 19.41 -6.34
N GLY A 171 15.92 19.38 -7.37
CA GLY A 171 14.58 19.97 -7.32
C GLY A 171 13.64 19.21 -6.39
N ASP A 172 13.67 17.88 -6.41
CA ASP A 172 12.93 17.02 -5.49
C ASP A 172 13.40 17.22 -4.04
N GLU A 173 14.73 17.26 -3.81
CA GLU A 173 15.31 17.50 -2.50
C GLU A 173 14.97 18.89 -1.95
N ASN A 174 15.08 19.94 -2.77
CA ASN A 174 14.74 21.31 -2.39
C ASN A 174 13.27 21.46 -2.03
N LEU A 175 12.36 20.84 -2.78
CA LEU A 175 10.94 20.82 -2.44
C LEU A 175 10.70 20.05 -1.14
N GLY A 176 11.40 18.92 -0.90
CA GLY A 176 11.36 18.19 0.36
C GLY A 176 11.80 19.08 1.55
N HIS A 177 12.89 19.83 1.43
CA HIS A 177 13.33 20.78 2.44
C HIS A 177 12.31 21.91 2.68
N PHE A 178 11.70 22.42 1.63
CA PHE A 178 10.62 23.40 1.75
C PHE A 178 9.43 22.83 2.54
N ILE A 179 8.93 21.64 2.18
CA ILE A 179 7.82 21.00 2.88
C ILE A 179 8.16 20.77 4.37
N ARG A 180 9.38 20.29 4.65
CA ARG A 180 9.84 20.10 6.02
C ARG A 180 9.85 21.43 6.80
N SER A 181 10.31 22.52 6.19
CA SER A 181 10.33 23.84 6.83
C SER A 181 8.90 24.36 7.09
N GLU A 182 7.96 24.13 6.18
CA GLU A 182 6.56 24.52 6.36
C GLU A 182 5.90 23.71 7.50
N PHE A 183 6.12 22.39 7.59
CA PHE A 183 5.63 21.58 8.71
C PHE A 183 6.14 22.09 10.07
N ILE A 184 7.40 22.52 10.16
CA ILE A 184 7.96 23.14 11.37
C ILE A 184 7.27 24.48 11.67
N LYS A 185 7.04 25.33 10.67
CA LYS A 185 6.32 26.61 10.83
C LYS A 185 4.87 26.42 11.27
N PHE A 186 4.22 25.33 10.81
CA PHE A 186 2.86 24.96 11.23
C PHE A 186 2.82 24.40 12.65
N LYS A 187 3.97 24.26 13.32
CA LYS A 187 4.10 23.74 14.70
C LYS A 187 3.53 22.32 14.86
N LEU A 188 3.79 21.45 13.87
CA LEU A 188 3.49 20.04 14.03
C LEU A 188 4.33 19.44 15.17
N ASP A 189 3.77 18.52 15.95
CA ASP A 189 4.40 17.96 17.15
C ASP A 189 5.75 17.27 16.89
N LYS A 190 5.91 16.67 15.71
CA LYS A 190 7.17 16.10 15.25
C LYS A 190 7.27 16.18 13.73
N VAL A 191 8.48 16.56 13.26
CA VAL A 191 8.81 16.59 11.82
C VAL A 191 10.12 15.85 11.61
N TRP A 192 10.14 14.89 10.67
CA TRP A 192 11.34 14.13 10.33
C TRP A 192 11.39 13.78 8.85
N SER A 193 12.51 13.26 8.40
CA SER A 193 12.71 12.70 7.08
C SER A 193 13.20 11.26 7.19
N ASP A 194 12.85 10.45 6.21
CA ASP A 194 13.29 9.07 6.05
C ASP A 194 14.02 8.92 4.71
N GLU A 195 15.25 8.41 4.74
CA GLU A 195 16.14 8.36 3.58
C GLU A 195 16.24 6.94 3.04
N HIS A 196 16.09 6.82 1.72
CA HIS A 196 16.23 5.54 1.02
C HIS A 196 17.20 5.68 -0.16
N TYR A 197 17.92 4.60 -0.45
CA TYR A 197 18.88 4.50 -1.55
C TYR A 197 18.38 3.50 -2.57
N VAL A 198 17.69 4.02 -3.58
CA VAL A 198 16.91 3.23 -4.53
C VAL A 198 17.54 3.17 -5.92
N LYS A 199 17.32 2.07 -6.63
CA LYS A 199 17.76 1.93 -8.01
C LYS A 199 16.66 2.31 -8.97
N VAL A 200 16.83 3.43 -9.65
CA VAL A 200 15.89 3.91 -10.67
C VAL A 200 16.51 3.82 -12.06
N GLN A 201 15.67 3.55 -13.05
CA GLN A 201 16.11 3.52 -14.43
C GLN A 201 15.74 4.83 -15.12
N VAL A 202 16.75 5.49 -15.69
CA VAL A 202 16.61 6.77 -16.39
C VAL A 202 17.03 6.61 -17.85
N LYS A 203 16.67 7.58 -18.70
CA LYS A 203 17.14 7.60 -20.10
C LYS A 203 18.66 7.62 -20.14
N GLY A 204 19.26 6.76 -20.97
CA GLY A 204 20.70 6.68 -21.13
C GLY A 204 21.29 7.97 -21.72
N SER A 205 22.46 8.39 -21.22
CA SER A 205 23.16 9.58 -21.70
C SER A 205 24.06 9.31 -22.92
N GLY A 206 24.31 8.03 -23.24
CA GLY A 206 25.19 7.60 -24.34
C GLY A 206 24.42 7.15 -25.57
N ALA A 207 24.16 5.85 -25.70
CA ALA A 207 23.36 5.32 -26.82
C ALA A 207 21.87 5.67 -26.62
N GLN A 208 21.25 6.19 -27.68
CA GLN A 208 19.84 6.60 -27.61
C GLN A 208 18.89 5.41 -27.82
N ASN A 209 17.69 5.50 -27.25
CA ASN A 209 16.58 4.63 -27.62
C ASN A 209 16.15 4.97 -29.04
N LEU A 210 15.85 3.97 -29.85
CA LEU A 210 15.40 4.20 -31.21
C LEU A 210 14.34 3.20 -31.67
N VAL A 211 13.50 3.65 -32.57
CA VAL A 211 12.55 2.82 -33.32
C VAL A 211 12.79 3.04 -34.81
N ALA A 212 12.93 1.94 -35.55
CA ALA A 212 13.23 2.00 -36.97
C ALA A 212 12.53 0.89 -37.76
N PHE A 213 12.29 1.14 -39.05
CA PHE A 213 11.90 0.09 -39.98
C PHE A 213 13.14 -0.66 -40.46
N VAL A 214 13.02 -1.97 -40.59
CA VAL A 214 14.08 -2.86 -41.07
C VAL A 214 13.47 -3.83 -42.07
N ASN A 215 14.12 -4.05 -43.18
CA ASN A 215 13.70 -5.10 -44.12
C ASN A 215 14.06 -6.51 -43.57
N ALA A 216 13.46 -7.55 -44.14
CA ALA A 216 13.61 -8.94 -43.70
C ALA A 216 15.11 -9.39 -43.61
N ASN A 217 16.01 -8.76 -44.31
CA ASN A 217 17.44 -9.05 -44.31
C ASN A 217 18.23 -8.24 -43.27
N GLY A 218 17.59 -7.36 -42.50
CA GLY A 218 18.21 -6.53 -41.46
C GLY A 218 19.20 -5.46 -41.97
N LYS A 219 19.36 -5.30 -43.27
CA LYS A 219 20.41 -4.45 -43.87
C LYS A 219 20.00 -3.01 -44.13
N ASN A 220 18.71 -2.72 -44.37
CA ASN A 220 18.25 -1.36 -44.58
C ASN A 220 17.47 -0.95 -43.32
N GLN A 221 17.97 0.08 -42.66
CA GLN A 221 17.31 0.66 -41.48
C GLN A 221 16.86 2.06 -41.86
N GLU A 222 15.56 2.29 -41.77
CA GLU A 222 14.96 3.62 -41.88
C GLU A 222 14.51 4.07 -40.48
N LEU A 223 15.15 5.13 -39.97
CA LEU A 223 14.83 5.66 -38.64
C LEU A 223 13.39 6.22 -38.65
N LEU A 224 12.57 5.70 -37.73
CA LEU A 224 11.23 6.21 -37.52
C LEU A 224 11.24 7.32 -36.46
N GLU A 225 11.89 7.07 -35.32
CA GLU A 225 11.98 8.02 -34.22
C GLU A 225 13.14 7.68 -33.26
N GLU A 226 13.76 8.73 -32.70
CA GLU A 226 14.56 8.71 -31.48
C GLU A 226 13.70 9.31 -30.36
N PRO A 227 12.98 8.50 -29.55
CA PRO A 227 11.98 9.01 -28.62
C PRO A 227 12.59 9.89 -27.53
N GLU A 228 11.98 11.01 -27.23
CA GLU A 228 12.34 11.84 -26.10
C GLU A 228 11.90 11.22 -24.78
N GLY A 229 10.67 10.66 -24.75
CA GLY A 229 10.14 9.90 -23.62
C GLY A 229 10.78 8.52 -23.49
N TYR A 230 10.58 7.88 -22.35
CA TYR A 230 11.07 6.52 -22.10
C TYR A 230 10.16 5.78 -21.10
N VAL A 231 10.34 4.46 -21.03
CA VAL A 231 9.67 3.61 -20.04
C VAL A 231 10.73 3.12 -19.06
N ALA A 232 10.66 3.59 -17.82
CA ALA A 232 11.56 3.13 -16.75
C ALA A 232 11.36 1.62 -16.47
N TYR A 233 12.44 0.96 -16.10
CA TYR A 233 12.50 -0.49 -15.85
C TYR A 233 12.19 -1.38 -17.07
N SER A 234 12.18 -0.81 -18.26
CA SER A 234 12.18 -1.58 -19.49
C SER A 234 13.43 -2.46 -19.60
N ALA A 235 13.33 -3.63 -20.20
CA ALA A 235 14.51 -4.43 -20.50
C ALA A 235 15.43 -3.69 -21.51
N ASN A 236 16.71 -3.60 -21.17
CA ASN A 236 17.74 -2.99 -22.04
C ASN A 236 18.18 -3.99 -23.09
N THR A 237 17.52 -3.99 -24.23
CA THR A 237 17.79 -4.93 -25.32
C THR A 237 17.28 -4.40 -26.66
N THR A 238 17.64 -5.10 -27.72
CA THR A 238 17.13 -4.88 -29.07
C THR A 238 16.12 -5.96 -29.43
N ALA A 239 14.94 -5.56 -29.87
CA ALA A 239 13.93 -6.45 -30.41
C ALA A 239 13.62 -6.11 -31.86
N VAL A 240 13.33 -7.13 -32.67
CA VAL A 240 12.91 -6.99 -34.07
C VAL A 240 11.70 -7.90 -34.29
N GLY A 241 10.64 -7.37 -34.86
CA GLY A 241 9.42 -8.16 -35.10
C GLY A 241 8.44 -7.46 -36.04
N LYS A 242 7.42 -8.20 -36.47
CA LYS A 242 6.30 -7.63 -37.23
C LYS A 242 5.45 -6.76 -36.29
N PRO A 243 4.94 -5.60 -36.74
CA PRO A 243 4.08 -4.77 -35.93
C PRO A 243 2.70 -5.42 -35.76
N VAL A 244 2.19 -5.41 -34.51
CA VAL A 244 0.83 -5.85 -34.16
C VAL A 244 0.17 -4.80 -33.28
N TYR A 245 -0.99 -4.32 -33.67
CA TYR A 245 -1.76 -3.35 -32.88
C TYR A 245 -2.71 -4.09 -31.91
N ALA A 246 -2.64 -3.75 -30.64
CA ALA A 246 -3.40 -4.41 -29.57
C ALA A 246 -4.22 -3.43 -28.70
N ASN A 247 -4.81 -2.40 -29.32
CA ASN A 247 -5.69 -1.43 -28.64
C ASN A 247 -5.05 -0.87 -27.36
N TYR A 248 -5.64 -1.10 -26.17
CA TYR A 248 -5.04 -0.69 -24.90
C TYR A 248 -4.07 -1.72 -24.30
N GLY A 249 -3.91 -2.90 -24.92
CA GLY A 249 -3.06 -3.97 -24.41
C GLY A 249 -3.63 -4.65 -23.16
N SER A 250 -4.93 -4.63 -22.97
CA SER A 250 -5.60 -5.35 -21.90
C SER A 250 -5.64 -6.86 -22.17
N LYS A 251 -5.86 -7.68 -21.14
CA LYS A 251 -6.05 -9.13 -21.30
C LYS A 251 -7.17 -9.45 -22.31
N SER A 252 -8.26 -8.68 -22.31
CA SER A 252 -9.36 -8.83 -23.26
C SER A 252 -8.95 -8.47 -24.69
N ASP A 253 -8.10 -7.46 -24.91
CA ASP A 253 -7.60 -7.11 -26.22
C ASP A 253 -6.74 -8.26 -26.80
N PHE A 254 -5.86 -8.84 -25.98
CA PHE A 254 -5.05 -9.99 -26.40
C PHE A 254 -5.89 -11.26 -26.63
N ALA A 255 -6.96 -11.47 -25.84
CA ALA A 255 -7.89 -12.57 -26.09
C ALA A 255 -8.56 -12.47 -27.47
N ILE A 256 -8.98 -11.26 -27.88
CA ILE A 256 -9.54 -11.01 -29.22
C ILE A 256 -8.51 -11.31 -30.31
N LEU A 257 -7.24 -10.96 -30.11
CA LEU A 257 -6.17 -11.29 -31.09
C LEU A 257 -5.96 -12.81 -31.19
N LYS A 258 -5.99 -13.53 -30.06
CA LYS A 258 -5.90 -15.00 -30.01
C LYS A 258 -7.07 -15.64 -30.76
N GLU A 259 -8.30 -15.19 -30.52
CA GLU A 259 -9.52 -15.69 -31.21
C GLU A 259 -9.44 -15.48 -32.72
N ARG A 260 -8.81 -14.41 -33.18
CA ARG A 260 -8.60 -14.12 -34.61
C ARG A 260 -7.35 -14.79 -35.21
N ASN A 261 -6.65 -15.62 -34.44
CA ASN A 261 -5.41 -16.29 -34.85
C ASN A 261 -4.30 -15.32 -35.31
N ILE A 262 -4.24 -14.12 -34.74
CA ILE A 262 -3.15 -13.16 -35.01
C ILE A 262 -1.88 -13.64 -34.33
N ALA A 263 -0.79 -13.74 -35.09
CA ALA A 263 0.53 -14.14 -34.57
C ALA A 263 1.16 -13.02 -33.73
N ILE A 264 1.13 -13.16 -32.40
CA ILE A 264 1.72 -12.21 -31.46
C ILE A 264 3.14 -12.60 -31.08
N ASN A 265 3.44 -13.90 -31.06
CA ASN A 265 4.76 -14.40 -30.71
C ASN A 265 5.86 -13.79 -31.60
N GLY A 266 6.86 -13.16 -30.97
CA GLY A 266 7.98 -12.48 -31.66
C GLY A 266 7.60 -11.17 -32.36
N SER A 267 6.39 -10.62 -32.13
CA SER A 267 5.94 -9.34 -32.71
C SER A 267 6.37 -8.14 -31.85
N ILE A 268 6.39 -6.95 -32.46
CA ILE A 268 6.42 -5.67 -31.75
C ILE A 268 4.99 -5.18 -31.60
N VAL A 269 4.49 -5.18 -30.37
CA VAL A 269 3.11 -4.80 -30.06
C VAL A 269 2.99 -3.30 -29.90
N ILE A 270 2.01 -2.71 -30.56
CA ILE A 270 1.69 -1.27 -30.47
C ILE A 270 0.42 -1.12 -29.65
N VAL A 271 0.46 -0.29 -28.59
CA VAL A 271 -0.68 -0.07 -27.70
C VAL A 271 -0.89 1.41 -27.40
N ARG A 272 -2.14 1.77 -27.18
CA ARG A 272 -2.53 3.11 -26.69
C ARG A 272 -2.24 3.25 -25.20
N ALA A 273 -1.82 4.42 -24.77
CA ALA A 273 -1.81 4.80 -23.36
C ALA A 273 -3.24 4.88 -22.78
N GLY A 274 -3.38 4.82 -21.47
CA GLY A 274 -4.69 4.87 -20.78
C GLY A 274 -5.28 3.50 -20.49
N THR A 275 -6.39 3.46 -19.79
CA THR A 275 -7.17 2.30 -19.31
C THR A 275 -6.45 1.46 -18.26
N ILE A 276 -5.31 0.88 -18.56
CA ILE A 276 -4.43 0.12 -17.65
C ILE A 276 -3.03 0.75 -17.64
N THR A 277 -2.23 0.41 -16.65
CA THR A 277 -0.85 0.92 -16.47
C THR A 277 0.09 0.43 -17.57
N PHE A 278 1.21 1.12 -17.75
CA PHE A 278 2.25 0.68 -18.72
C PHE A 278 2.82 -0.68 -18.33
N ALA A 279 3.01 -0.91 -17.02
CA ALA A 279 3.47 -2.19 -16.50
C ALA A 279 2.53 -3.35 -16.89
N GLU A 280 1.21 -3.17 -16.72
CA GLU A 280 0.22 -4.18 -17.11
C GLU A 280 0.22 -4.43 -18.63
N LYS A 281 0.35 -3.36 -19.45
CA LYS A 281 0.44 -3.51 -20.92
C LYS A 281 1.64 -4.37 -21.34
N VAL A 282 2.79 -4.09 -20.74
CA VAL A 282 4.03 -4.82 -21.04
C VAL A 282 3.96 -6.27 -20.57
N ALA A 283 3.47 -6.50 -19.35
CA ALA A 283 3.29 -7.84 -18.80
C ALA A 283 2.29 -8.68 -19.61
N ASN A 284 1.16 -8.08 -20.03
CA ASN A 284 0.20 -8.75 -20.90
C ASN A 284 0.84 -9.14 -22.25
N ALA A 285 1.57 -8.23 -22.90
CA ALA A 285 2.27 -8.53 -24.16
C ALA A 285 3.32 -9.64 -23.99
N GLU A 286 4.09 -9.60 -22.90
CA GLU A 286 5.09 -10.61 -22.56
C GLU A 286 4.46 -12.00 -22.35
N SER A 287 3.29 -12.09 -21.73
CA SER A 287 2.58 -13.34 -21.51
C SER A 287 2.19 -14.03 -22.84
N PHE A 288 1.99 -13.26 -23.92
CA PHE A 288 1.76 -13.73 -25.28
C PHE A 288 3.06 -13.84 -26.11
N LYS A 289 4.22 -13.75 -25.45
CA LYS A 289 5.57 -13.90 -26.08
C LYS A 289 5.86 -12.84 -27.15
N ALA A 290 5.33 -11.63 -27.01
CA ALA A 290 5.75 -10.49 -27.84
C ALA A 290 7.24 -10.21 -27.65
N ALA A 291 7.90 -9.69 -28.67
CA ALA A 291 9.33 -9.34 -28.63
C ALA A 291 9.56 -7.96 -27.99
N GLY A 292 8.57 -7.06 -28.04
CA GLY A 292 8.67 -5.73 -27.46
C GLY A 292 7.35 -4.96 -27.56
N VAL A 293 7.27 -3.82 -26.88
CA VAL A 293 6.05 -2.99 -26.78
C VAL A 293 6.35 -1.53 -27.11
N LEU A 294 5.51 -0.93 -27.94
CA LEU A 294 5.49 0.49 -28.24
C LEU A 294 4.19 1.10 -27.68
N ILE A 295 4.31 2.17 -26.88
CA ILE A 295 3.18 2.84 -26.23
C ILE A 295 3.06 4.27 -26.76
N TYR A 296 1.86 4.70 -27.14
CA TYR A 296 1.64 6.05 -27.67
C TYR A 296 0.35 6.69 -27.13
N LEU A 297 0.26 8.03 -27.20
CA LEU A 297 -0.92 8.80 -26.86
C LEU A 297 -1.86 8.87 -28.08
N ASP A 298 -2.98 8.16 -28.02
CA ASP A 298 -3.97 8.19 -29.09
C ASP A 298 -4.76 9.52 -29.09
N ARG A 299 -5.10 10.01 -30.29
CA ARG A 299 -5.87 11.25 -30.47
C ARG A 299 -7.23 11.22 -29.79
N LYS A 300 -7.85 10.05 -29.69
CA LYS A 300 -9.17 9.90 -29.07
C LYS A 300 -9.15 10.30 -27.60
N ASP A 301 -8.16 9.77 -26.86
CA ASP A 301 -8.04 9.98 -25.42
C ASP A 301 -7.26 11.26 -25.08
N PHE A 302 -6.38 11.69 -26.00
CA PHE A 302 -5.40 12.77 -25.80
C PHE A 302 -5.47 13.81 -26.94
N ALA A 303 -6.67 14.25 -27.31
CA ALA A 303 -6.87 15.12 -28.47
C ALA A 303 -6.11 16.46 -28.41
N LEU A 304 -5.90 16.99 -27.19
CA LEU A 304 -5.25 18.28 -26.96
C LEU A 304 -3.72 18.20 -26.89
N VAL A 305 -3.16 16.98 -26.81
CA VAL A 305 -1.71 16.76 -26.72
C VAL A 305 -1.11 16.87 -28.12
N GLU A 306 0.03 17.53 -28.22
CA GLU A 306 0.78 17.65 -29.46
C GLU A 306 1.20 16.28 -30.00
N ALA A 307 1.26 16.14 -31.34
CA ALA A 307 1.56 14.86 -31.98
C ALA A 307 2.97 14.34 -31.68
N LYS A 308 3.88 15.22 -31.28
CA LYS A 308 5.29 14.89 -30.93
C LYS A 308 5.57 14.90 -29.43
N ALA A 309 4.54 15.05 -28.58
CA ALA A 309 4.74 15.11 -27.15
C ALA A 309 5.41 13.83 -26.59
N ALA A 310 6.40 14.03 -25.76
CA ALA A 310 7.07 12.96 -25.02
C ALA A 310 6.18 12.42 -23.90
N VAL A 311 6.21 11.11 -23.69
CA VAL A 311 5.44 10.41 -22.66
C VAL A 311 6.41 9.59 -21.80
N PHE A 312 6.12 9.56 -20.51
CA PHE A 312 6.94 8.86 -19.52
C PHE A 312 6.07 7.89 -18.71
N GLY A 313 6.68 6.84 -18.24
CA GLY A 313 6.06 5.86 -17.37
C GLY A 313 7.05 4.78 -16.96
N HIS A 314 6.58 3.75 -16.26
CA HIS A 314 7.40 2.62 -15.86
C HIS A 314 6.76 1.27 -16.23
N ALA A 315 7.60 0.24 -16.38
CA ALA A 315 7.18 -1.13 -16.74
C ALA A 315 7.29 -2.13 -15.59
N HIS A 316 7.67 -1.71 -14.39
CA HIS A 316 7.70 -2.59 -13.22
C HIS A 316 6.26 -2.93 -12.80
N LEU A 317 5.85 -4.20 -12.94
CA LEU A 317 4.56 -4.71 -12.46
C LEU A 317 4.65 -4.97 -10.96
N GLY A 318 4.82 -3.90 -10.21
CA GLY A 318 5.02 -3.88 -8.77
C GLY A 318 5.16 -2.46 -8.26
N THR A 319 5.39 -2.31 -6.97
CA THR A 319 5.71 -1.02 -6.32
C THR A 319 7.02 -1.15 -5.55
N GLY A 320 7.65 -0.02 -5.21
CA GLY A 320 8.94 -0.01 -4.52
C GLY A 320 10.15 -0.21 -5.44
N ASP A 321 11.34 -0.28 -4.84
CA ASP A 321 12.57 -0.56 -5.57
C ASP A 321 12.56 -2.01 -6.09
N PRO A 322 12.55 -2.25 -7.42
CA PRO A 322 12.50 -3.59 -7.96
C PRO A 322 13.75 -4.44 -7.68
N PHE A 323 14.78 -3.86 -7.08
CA PHE A 323 16.03 -4.54 -6.72
C PHE A 323 16.16 -4.87 -5.23
N THR A 324 15.20 -4.41 -4.41
CA THR A 324 15.08 -4.76 -2.99
C THR A 324 13.65 -5.16 -2.62
N PRO A 325 12.94 -5.99 -3.42
CA PRO A 325 11.53 -6.28 -3.19
C PRO A 325 11.30 -6.96 -1.84
N GLY A 326 10.43 -6.36 -1.02
CA GLY A 326 10.10 -6.83 0.33
C GLY A 326 11.09 -6.41 1.42
N PHE A 327 12.07 -5.56 1.09
CA PHE A 327 13.07 -5.03 2.04
C PHE A 327 13.29 -3.54 1.81
N PRO A 328 13.38 -2.72 2.87
CA PRO A 328 13.65 -1.30 2.72
C PRO A 328 15.07 -1.06 2.18
N SER A 329 15.19 -0.15 1.24
CA SER A 329 16.45 0.27 0.62
C SER A 329 17.19 1.31 1.48
N PHE A 330 17.43 0.99 2.76
CA PHE A 330 18.23 1.83 3.65
C PHE A 330 19.72 1.79 3.28
N ASN A 331 20.45 2.85 3.65
CA ASN A 331 21.90 2.84 3.53
C ASN A 331 22.49 1.64 4.32
N HIS A 332 23.40 0.91 3.69
CA HIS A 332 24.01 -0.31 4.25
C HIS A 332 23.05 -1.50 4.43
N THR A 333 22.03 -1.63 3.59
CA THR A 333 21.21 -2.84 3.55
C THR A 333 22.10 -4.06 3.38
N GLN A 334 22.05 -5.00 4.33
CA GLN A 334 22.94 -6.18 4.36
C GLN A 334 22.42 -7.36 3.52
N PHE A 335 21.24 -7.23 2.94
CA PHE A 335 20.64 -8.29 2.15
C PHE A 335 21.19 -8.25 0.72
N PRO A 336 21.47 -9.41 0.10
CA PRO A 336 21.82 -9.43 -1.31
C PRO A 336 20.66 -8.87 -2.12
N PRO A 337 20.93 -7.99 -3.10
CA PRO A 337 19.90 -7.46 -3.96
C PRO A 337 19.20 -8.61 -4.70
N SER A 338 17.88 -8.60 -4.68
CA SER A 338 17.06 -9.55 -5.40
C SER A 338 16.27 -8.77 -6.46
N LYS A 339 15.89 -9.42 -7.54
CA LYS A 339 15.08 -8.78 -8.57
C LYS A 339 13.61 -9.08 -8.34
N SER A 340 12.76 -8.07 -8.51
CA SER A 340 11.31 -8.26 -8.54
C SER A 340 10.91 -9.14 -9.72
N SER A 341 9.96 -10.04 -9.49
CA SER A 341 9.32 -10.84 -10.54
C SER A 341 8.48 -9.97 -11.51
N GLY A 342 8.16 -8.75 -11.12
CA GLY A 342 7.41 -7.78 -11.94
C GLY A 342 8.28 -7.01 -12.94
N LEU A 343 9.60 -7.24 -12.99
CA LEU A 343 10.45 -6.64 -14.02
C LEU A 343 10.26 -7.35 -15.36
N PRO A 344 9.99 -6.63 -16.47
CA PRO A 344 9.80 -7.24 -17.77
C PRO A 344 11.11 -7.76 -18.37
N ASN A 345 11.02 -8.82 -19.17
CA ASN A 345 12.13 -9.35 -19.95
C ASN A 345 12.14 -8.82 -21.40
N ILE A 346 11.10 -8.12 -21.81
CA ILE A 346 10.98 -7.52 -23.14
C ILE A 346 11.16 -6.00 -23.09
N PRO A 347 11.72 -5.36 -24.15
CA PRO A 347 11.86 -3.92 -24.19
C PRO A 347 10.50 -3.25 -24.41
N ALA A 348 10.30 -2.13 -23.72
CA ALA A 348 9.16 -1.25 -23.86
C ALA A 348 9.61 0.19 -24.05
N GLN A 349 8.97 0.91 -24.93
CA GLN A 349 9.30 2.31 -25.26
C GLN A 349 8.04 3.10 -25.57
N THR A 350 8.00 4.34 -25.12
CA THR A 350 7.00 5.32 -25.57
C THR A 350 7.42 5.94 -26.89
N ILE A 351 6.49 6.13 -27.78
CA ILE A 351 6.70 6.83 -29.06
C ILE A 351 5.69 7.97 -29.22
N SER A 352 6.05 8.94 -30.04
CA SER A 352 5.14 10.02 -30.39
C SER A 352 3.93 9.51 -31.18
N ARG A 353 2.82 10.23 -31.10
CA ARG A 353 1.64 9.91 -31.91
C ARG A 353 1.95 9.94 -33.41
N SER A 354 2.77 10.89 -33.86
CA SER A 354 3.18 11.00 -35.26
C SER A 354 3.93 9.76 -35.75
N ALA A 355 4.83 9.21 -34.94
CA ALA A 355 5.53 7.97 -35.24
C ALA A 355 4.59 6.77 -35.26
N ALA A 356 3.70 6.64 -34.26
CA ALA A 356 2.71 5.58 -34.23
C ALA A 356 1.78 5.61 -35.45
N GLU A 357 1.26 6.78 -35.85
CA GLU A 357 0.44 6.93 -37.04
C GLU A 357 1.20 6.58 -38.34
N THR A 358 2.48 6.94 -38.41
CA THR A 358 3.34 6.58 -39.56
C THR A 358 3.54 5.08 -39.65
N LEU A 359 3.77 4.43 -38.53
CA LEU A 359 3.92 2.99 -38.45
C LEU A 359 2.62 2.26 -38.83
N MET A 360 1.49 2.68 -38.27
CA MET A 360 0.18 2.07 -38.54
C MET A 360 -0.26 2.24 -39.99
N ARG A 361 0.07 3.35 -40.66
CA ARG A 361 -0.24 3.54 -42.08
C ARG A 361 0.47 2.53 -42.99
N GLN A 362 1.59 1.95 -42.54
CA GLN A 362 2.29 0.90 -43.31
C GLN A 362 1.71 -0.49 -43.05
N MET A 363 0.82 -0.65 -42.09
CA MET A 363 0.15 -1.93 -41.80
C MET A 363 -0.99 -2.17 -42.80
N ASP A 364 -1.04 -3.36 -43.39
CA ASP A 364 -1.94 -3.72 -44.47
C ASP A 364 -2.71 -5.04 -44.21
N GLY A 365 -2.66 -5.56 -43.00
CA GLY A 365 -3.31 -6.81 -42.62
C GLY A 365 -4.79 -6.68 -42.29
N GLU A 366 -5.24 -7.45 -41.29
CA GLU A 366 -6.64 -7.50 -40.90
C GLU A 366 -7.17 -6.17 -40.34
N GLN A 367 -8.47 -5.95 -40.54
CA GLN A 367 -9.16 -4.79 -39.98
C GLN A 367 -9.35 -4.92 -38.49
N CYS A 368 -9.23 -3.80 -37.75
CA CYS A 368 -9.51 -3.77 -36.33
C CYS A 368 -10.95 -4.18 -36.02
N PRO A 369 -11.22 -4.81 -34.86
CA PRO A 369 -12.58 -5.03 -34.36
C PRO A 369 -13.36 -3.72 -34.26
N GLN A 370 -14.68 -3.76 -34.49
CA GLN A 370 -15.54 -2.57 -34.37
C GLN A 370 -15.47 -1.88 -33.02
N GLN A 371 -15.26 -2.66 -31.96
CA GLN A 371 -15.10 -2.15 -30.58
C GLN A 371 -13.76 -1.44 -30.34
N TRP A 372 -12.77 -1.65 -31.21
CA TRP A 372 -11.52 -0.91 -31.19
C TRP A 372 -11.69 0.34 -32.03
N GLU A 373 -11.88 1.43 -31.42
CA GLU A 373 -12.11 2.69 -32.13
C GLU A 373 -10.83 3.19 -32.78
N GLY A 374 -10.63 2.88 -34.02
CA GLY A 374 -9.50 3.33 -34.84
C GLY A 374 -9.91 3.81 -36.23
N GLY A 375 -11.24 3.84 -36.48
CA GLY A 375 -11.79 4.20 -37.78
C GLY A 375 -11.59 3.13 -38.86
N PRO A 376 -12.10 3.34 -40.07
CA PRO A 376 -12.11 2.36 -41.14
C PRO A 376 -10.71 2.00 -41.70
N THR A 377 -9.68 2.75 -41.30
CA THR A 377 -8.27 2.54 -41.72
C THR A 377 -7.43 1.78 -40.72
N CYS A 378 -7.98 1.43 -39.53
CA CYS A 378 -7.26 0.69 -38.50
C CYS A 378 -6.96 -0.75 -38.95
N LYS A 379 -5.69 -1.15 -38.86
CA LYS A 379 -5.21 -2.51 -39.15
C LYS A 379 -4.53 -3.12 -37.93
N ILE A 380 -4.75 -4.44 -37.74
CA ILE A 380 -4.20 -5.16 -36.59
C ILE A 380 -2.75 -5.56 -36.80
N ASN A 381 -2.38 -6.00 -38.01
CA ASN A 381 -1.07 -6.56 -38.33
C ASN A 381 -0.55 -6.10 -39.70
N SER A 382 0.65 -6.52 -40.05
CA SER A 382 1.24 -6.29 -41.36
C SER A 382 1.50 -7.61 -42.06
N LEU A 383 1.08 -7.69 -43.31
CA LEU A 383 1.38 -8.82 -44.20
C LEU A 383 2.71 -8.61 -44.93
N LYS A 384 3.20 -7.36 -45.01
CA LYS A 384 4.50 -7.00 -45.64
C LYS A 384 5.66 -7.52 -44.81
N ASP A 385 6.83 -7.66 -45.47
CA ASP A 385 8.07 -8.10 -44.85
C ASP A 385 8.83 -6.99 -44.09
N ASN A 386 8.23 -5.83 -43.92
CA ASN A 386 8.79 -4.77 -43.11
C ASN A 386 8.68 -5.10 -41.63
N LEU A 387 9.83 -5.14 -40.98
CA LEU A 387 9.94 -5.37 -39.55
C LEU A 387 10.15 -4.04 -38.82
N VAL A 388 9.76 -3.99 -37.56
CA VAL A 388 10.06 -2.89 -36.63
C VAL A 388 11.19 -3.33 -35.72
N LYS A 389 12.24 -2.50 -35.65
CA LYS A 389 13.35 -2.64 -34.72
C LYS A 389 13.15 -1.66 -33.58
N LEU A 390 13.16 -2.16 -32.36
CA LEU A 390 13.12 -1.40 -31.12
C LEU A 390 14.44 -1.59 -30.39
N VAL A 391 15.12 -0.50 -30.02
CA VAL A 391 16.33 -0.51 -29.20
C VAL A 391 16.08 0.32 -27.96
N VAL A 392 16.32 -0.28 -26.80
CA VAL A 392 16.26 0.39 -25.50
C VAL A 392 17.62 0.35 -24.82
N ASN A 393 18.14 1.53 -24.46
CA ASN A 393 19.44 1.76 -23.82
C ASN A 393 19.28 2.67 -22.59
N ASN A 394 18.35 2.34 -21.71
CA ASN A 394 18.18 3.09 -20.46
C ASN A 394 19.34 2.78 -19.48
N MET A 395 19.61 3.68 -18.56
CA MET A 395 20.68 3.55 -17.58
C MET A 395 20.11 3.36 -16.18
N MET A 396 20.59 2.33 -15.47
CA MET A 396 20.29 2.14 -14.06
C MET A 396 21.18 3.06 -13.22
N VAL A 397 20.58 3.85 -12.35
CA VAL A 397 21.27 4.75 -11.42
C VAL A 397 20.78 4.56 -9.99
N GLU A 398 21.69 4.64 -9.04
CA GLU A 398 21.33 4.71 -7.63
C GLU A 398 21.00 6.16 -7.27
N LYS A 399 19.88 6.36 -6.63
CA LYS A 399 19.40 7.67 -6.19
C LYS A 399 19.09 7.64 -4.70
N LYS A 400 19.52 8.68 -4.00
CA LYS A 400 19.04 8.96 -2.66
C LYS A 400 17.71 9.69 -2.76
N ILE A 401 16.68 9.19 -2.11
CA ILE A 401 15.35 9.80 -1.99
C ILE A 401 15.01 10.03 -0.52
N ASN A 402 14.18 11.03 -0.25
CA ASN A 402 13.75 11.38 1.11
C ASN A 402 12.24 11.44 1.17
N ASN A 403 11.62 10.70 2.08
CA ASN A 403 10.24 10.95 2.46
C ASN A 403 10.21 11.99 3.60
N ILE A 404 9.24 12.90 3.58
CA ILE A 404 9.13 13.95 4.60
C ILE A 404 7.83 13.74 5.39
N PHE A 405 7.94 13.76 6.71
CA PHE A 405 6.83 13.50 7.60
C PHE A 405 6.60 14.62 8.59
N GLY A 406 5.32 14.85 8.91
CA GLY A 406 4.89 15.71 10.00
C GLY A 406 3.75 15.05 10.75
N VAL A 407 3.72 15.11 12.07
CA VAL A 407 2.67 14.51 12.88
C VAL A 407 2.00 15.52 13.78
N VAL A 408 0.66 15.43 13.86
CA VAL A 408 -0.14 16.01 14.94
C VAL A 408 -0.61 14.86 15.80
N LYS A 409 -0.20 14.85 17.07
CA LYS A 409 -0.47 13.76 18.01
C LYS A 409 -1.89 13.81 18.56
N GLY A 410 -2.50 12.64 18.66
CA GLY A 410 -3.73 12.47 19.39
C GLY A 410 -3.51 12.49 20.91
N LEU A 411 -4.56 12.78 21.65
CA LEU A 411 -4.51 12.87 23.10
C LEU A 411 -4.83 11.53 23.80
N ASP A 412 -5.81 10.78 23.28
CA ASP A 412 -6.26 9.53 23.91
C ASP A 412 -5.48 8.30 23.37
N GLU A 413 -5.29 8.22 22.04
CA GLU A 413 -4.65 7.11 21.34
C GLU A 413 -3.55 7.64 20.39
N PRO A 414 -2.47 8.26 20.90
CA PRO A 414 -1.44 8.87 20.07
C PRO A 414 -0.67 7.86 19.20
N ASP A 415 -0.72 6.60 19.54
CA ASP A 415 -0.11 5.48 18.83
C ASP A 415 -1.01 4.87 17.73
N ARG A 416 -2.20 5.39 17.53
CA ARG A 416 -3.10 5.06 16.41
C ARG A 416 -3.19 6.27 15.48
N TYR A 417 -2.99 6.06 14.18
CA TYR A 417 -2.91 7.19 13.27
C TYR A 417 -3.45 6.93 11.86
N VAL A 418 -3.99 8.01 11.30
CA VAL A 418 -4.29 8.14 9.87
C VAL A 418 -3.04 8.66 9.18
N VAL A 419 -2.70 8.11 8.02
CA VAL A 419 -1.66 8.64 7.15
C VAL A 419 -2.32 9.38 5.99
N VAL A 420 -1.91 10.64 5.76
CA VAL A 420 -2.34 11.45 4.63
C VAL A 420 -1.12 11.75 3.78
N GLY A 421 -1.12 11.28 2.54
CA GLY A 421 0.06 11.32 1.71
C GLY A 421 -0.13 11.99 0.36
N ALA A 422 0.96 12.56 -0.14
CA ALA A 422 1.07 13.09 -1.49
C ALA A 422 2.47 12.86 -2.06
N GLN A 423 2.51 12.42 -3.32
CA GLN A 423 3.71 12.38 -4.14
C GLN A 423 4.17 13.82 -4.43
N ARG A 424 5.49 14.08 -4.45
CA ARG A 424 6.03 15.39 -4.80
C ARG A 424 6.90 15.40 -6.06
N ASP A 425 7.50 14.25 -6.42
CA ASP A 425 8.29 14.11 -7.65
C ASP A 425 7.40 14.05 -8.90
N ALA A 426 7.99 14.34 -10.03
CA ALA A 426 7.35 14.20 -11.34
C ALA A 426 8.38 14.14 -12.47
N TRP A 427 8.06 13.44 -13.55
CA TRP A 427 8.69 13.65 -14.85
C TRP A 427 8.15 14.95 -15.48
N GLY A 428 8.99 15.95 -15.60
CA GLY A 428 8.58 17.28 -16.06
C GLY A 428 7.89 18.12 -14.98
N PRO A 429 7.02 19.09 -15.37
CA PRO A 429 6.37 20.02 -14.43
C PRO A 429 5.41 19.33 -13.47
N GLY A 430 4.66 18.32 -13.89
CA GLY A 430 3.82 17.46 -13.07
C GLY A 430 2.87 18.17 -12.11
N ILE A 431 2.22 19.23 -12.56
CA ILE A 431 1.42 20.11 -11.69
C ILE A 431 0.13 19.43 -11.24
N ALA A 432 -0.59 18.80 -12.15
CA ALA A 432 -1.79 18.02 -11.79
C ALA A 432 -1.39 16.69 -11.13
N LYS A 433 -0.32 16.05 -11.59
CA LYS A 433 0.15 14.75 -11.08
C LYS A 433 0.54 14.81 -9.61
N SER A 434 1.45 15.74 -9.23
CA SER A 434 2.02 15.82 -7.89
C SER A 434 1.91 17.20 -7.22
N GLY A 435 1.89 18.29 -8.01
CA GLY A 435 1.84 19.65 -7.49
C GLY A 435 0.55 19.94 -6.71
N VAL A 436 -0.61 19.54 -7.24
CA VAL A 436 -1.93 19.69 -6.57
C VAL A 436 -1.91 18.94 -5.24
N GLY A 437 -1.52 17.67 -5.23
CA GLY A 437 -1.46 16.86 -4.01
C GLY A 437 -0.55 17.47 -2.95
N THR A 438 0.63 17.94 -3.34
CA THR A 438 1.57 18.64 -2.43
C THR A 438 0.96 19.93 -1.87
N SER A 439 0.27 20.73 -2.69
CA SER A 439 -0.42 21.94 -2.22
C SER A 439 -1.54 21.60 -1.22
N LEU A 440 -2.32 20.54 -1.49
CA LEU A 440 -3.36 20.07 -0.58
C LEU A 440 -2.75 19.60 0.75
N LEU A 441 -1.69 18.81 0.71
CA LEU A 441 -0.99 18.28 1.89
C LEU A 441 -0.53 19.42 2.82
N LEU A 442 0.12 20.45 2.28
CA LEU A 442 0.61 21.60 3.05
C LEU A 442 -0.55 22.39 3.67
N ASN A 443 -1.59 22.68 2.89
CA ASN A 443 -2.71 23.47 3.39
C ASN A 443 -3.58 22.69 4.39
N LEU A 444 -3.72 21.37 4.24
CA LEU A 444 -4.38 20.50 5.22
C LEU A 444 -3.58 20.41 6.52
N ALA A 445 -2.26 20.21 6.43
CA ALA A 445 -1.39 20.16 7.61
C ALA A 445 -1.46 21.46 8.42
N ARG A 446 -1.42 22.62 7.76
CA ARG A 446 -1.62 23.93 8.38
C ARG A 446 -2.98 24.02 9.03
N THR A 447 -4.05 23.72 8.28
CA THR A 447 -5.44 23.81 8.75
C THR A 447 -5.67 22.94 9.98
N TYR A 448 -5.21 21.69 9.95
CA TYR A 448 -5.39 20.75 11.04
C TYR A 448 -4.61 21.18 12.29
N SER A 449 -3.36 21.62 12.13
CA SER A 449 -2.57 22.19 13.23
C SER A 449 -3.26 23.42 13.83
N ASP A 450 -3.76 24.33 13.00
CA ASP A 450 -4.48 25.51 13.46
C ASP A 450 -5.80 25.17 14.18
N MET A 451 -6.48 24.10 13.78
CA MET A 451 -7.68 23.61 14.51
C MET A 451 -7.31 23.14 15.91
N VAL A 452 -6.18 22.46 16.04
CA VAL A 452 -5.70 21.98 17.36
C VAL A 452 -5.18 23.13 18.22
N LEU A 453 -4.33 24.01 17.66
CA LEU A 453 -3.65 25.07 18.43
C LEU A 453 -4.56 26.23 18.81
N THR A 454 -5.49 26.61 17.94
CA THR A 454 -6.32 27.82 18.10
C THR A 454 -7.82 27.57 18.01
N GLY A 455 -8.23 26.43 17.45
CA GLY A 455 -9.63 26.07 17.23
C GLY A 455 -10.25 25.23 18.36
N GLY A 456 -9.49 24.87 19.40
CA GLY A 456 -9.96 24.04 20.51
C GLY A 456 -10.19 22.57 20.16
N TYR A 457 -9.79 22.14 18.95
CA TYR A 457 -9.92 20.73 18.56
C TYR A 457 -8.94 19.85 19.33
N LYS A 458 -9.42 18.77 19.90
CA LYS A 458 -8.62 17.79 20.63
C LYS A 458 -8.80 16.42 19.97
N PRO A 459 -7.94 16.06 19.01
CA PRO A 459 -8.04 14.75 18.35
C PRO A 459 -7.72 13.62 19.32
N ARG A 460 -8.43 12.50 19.22
CA ARG A 460 -8.14 11.28 20.00
C ARG A 460 -6.89 10.59 19.44
N ARG A 461 -6.84 10.45 18.10
CA ARG A 461 -5.81 9.73 17.36
C ARG A 461 -4.95 10.69 16.57
N SER A 462 -3.76 10.25 16.25
CA SER A 462 -2.78 11.05 15.52
C SER A 462 -3.07 11.11 14.03
N VAL A 463 -2.54 12.15 13.38
CA VAL A 463 -2.45 12.26 11.92
C VAL A 463 -0.99 12.37 11.51
N VAL A 464 -0.57 11.57 10.55
CA VAL A 464 0.75 11.65 9.92
C VAL A 464 0.59 12.19 8.51
N PHE A 465 1.16 13.37 8.25
CA PHE A 465 1.26 13.95 6.92
C PHE A 465 2.56 13.46 6.28
N ALA A 466 2.47 12.88 5.09
CA ALA A 466 3.60 12.26 4.39
C ALA A 466 3.76 12.84 2.98
N SER A 467 4.96 13.32 2.67
CA SER A 467 5.34 13.69 1.30
C SER A 467 6.29 12.65 0.74
N TRP A 468 5.82 11.92 -0.29
CA TRP A 468 6.54 10.82 -0.90
C TRP A 468 7.41 11.29 -2.06
N SER A 469 8.63 10.71 -2.18
CA SER A 469 9.50 10.85 -3.35
C SER A 469 9.46 9.58 -4.22
N ALA A 470 9.92 9.69 -5.46
CA ALA A 470 10.00 8.59 -6.42
C ALA A 470 8.66 7.87 -6.68
N GLY A 471 7.56 8.60 -6.63
CA GLY A 471 6.23 8.06 -6.94
C GLY A 471 6.06 7.65 -8.39
N GLU A 472 6.71 8.36 -9.32
CA GLU A 472 6.65 8.07 -10.77
C GLU A 472 7.30 6.73 -11.14
N PHE A 473 8.15 6.19 -10.32
CA PHE A 473 8.84 4.91 -10.54
C PHE A 473 8.09 3.70 -9.93
N GLY A 474 6.79 3.85 -9.64
CA GLY A 474 5.97 2.82 -9.00
C GLY A 474 5.87 3.01 -7.49
N SER A 475 5.48 4.20 -7.03
CA SER A 475 5.27 4.53 -5.62
C SER A 475 6.43 4.12 -4.71
N VAL A 476 7.67 4.30 -5.19
CA VAL A 476 8.88 3.78 -4.51
C VAL A 476 8.98 4.29 -3.08
N GLY A 477 8.94 5.62 -2.87
CA GLY A 477 9.10 6.16 -1.52
C GLY A 477 8.06 5.66 -0.51
N ALA A 478 6.80 5.54 -0.92
CA ALA A 478 5.74 5.03 -0.06
C ALA A 478 5.94 3.54 0.25
N THR A 479 6.34 2.74 -0.74
CA THR A 479 6.54 1.30 -0.56
C THR A 479 7.77 1.00 0.30
N GLU A 480 8.89 1.69 0.09
CA GLU A 480 10.09 1.54 0.92
C GLU A 480 9.81 1.85 2.40
N TRP A 481 8.98 2.87 2.66
CA TRP A 481 8.53 3.16 4.02
C TRP A 481 7.66 2.03 4.59
N LEU A 482 6.73 1.49 3.80
CA LEU A 482 5.91 0.35 4.21
C LEU A 482 6.77 -0.88 4.52
N GLU A 483 7.74 -1.21 3.67
CA GLU A 483 8.66 -2.32 3.85
C GLU A 483 9.54 -2.17 5.10
N GLY A 484 10.02 -0.95 5.37
CA GLY A 484 10.85 -0.65 6.53
C GLY A 484 10.12 -0.76 7.87
N TYR A 485 8.81 -0.48 7.89
CA TYR A 485 8.04 -0.37 9.14
C TYR A 485 6.81 -1.30 9.19
N LEU A 486 6.70 -2.26 8.27
CA LEU A 486 5.53 -3.13 8.13
C LEU A 486 5.09 -3.78 9.44
N SER A 487 6.05 -4.31 10.21
CA SER A 487 5.81 -4.96 11.51
C SER A 487 5.13 -4.06 12.56
N THR A 488 5.21 -2.76 12.37
CA THR A 488 4.61 -1.76 13.28
C THR A 488 3.36 -1.13 12.67
N LEU A 489 3.38 -0.87 11.37
CA LEU A 489 2.33 -0.12 10.68
C LEU A 489 0.97 -0.82 10.72
N HIS A 490 0.92 -2.13 10.49
CA HIS A 490 -0.33 -2.89 10.55
C HIS A 490 -1.00 -2.92 11.93
N LEU A 491 -0.26 -2.55 12.99
CA LEU A 491 -0.77 -2.45 14.35
C LEU A 491 -1.19 -1.03 14.73
N LYS A 492 -0.82 -0.01 13.95
CA LYS A 492 -0.94 1.40 14.35
C LYS A 492 -1.58 2.29 13.31
N ALA A 493 -1.24 2.13 12.02
CA ALA A 493 -1.85 2.85 10.93
C ALA A 493 -3.15 2.15 10.52
N PHE A 494 -4.27 2.85 10.54
CA PHE A 494 -5.57 2.25 10.27
C PHE A 494 -6.27 2.81 9.02
N THR A 495 -5.72 3.86 8.40
CA THR A 495 -6.23 4.41 7.13
C THR A 495 -5.14 5.20 6.43
N TYR A 496 -5.11 5.08 5.10
CA TYR A 496 -4.32 5.95 4.21
C TYR A 496 -5.23 6.78 3.29
N ILE A 497 -5.02 8.09 3.27
CA ILE A 497 -5.72 9.03 2.39
C ILE A 497 -4.72 9.56 1.37
N ASN A 498 -4.94 9.25 0.09
CA ASN A 498 -4.09 9.70 -1.01
C ASN A 498 -4.60 11.00 -1.62
N LEU A 499 -3.69 11.95 -1.81
CA LEU A 499 -3.98 13.27 -2.39
C LEU A 499 -3.46 13.43 -3.83
N ASP A 500 -2.84 12.39 -4.40
CA ASP A 500 -2.26 12.46 -5.74
C ASP A 500 -3.34 12.66 -6.80
N SER A 501 -3.08 13.56 -7.73
CA SER A 501 -4.01 13.84 -8.84
C SER A 501 -5.44 14.14 -8.39
N ALA A 502 -5.62 14.74 -7.20
CA ALA A 502 -6.95 15.00 -6.62
C ALA A 502 -7.81 15.97 -7.45
N VAL A 503 -7.21 16.79 -8.32
CA VAL A 503 -7.92 17.64 -9.27
C VAL A 503 -7.26 17.53 -10.64
N VAL A 504 -7.93 16.84 -11.56
CA VAL A 504 -7.53 16.64 -12.97
C VAL A 504 -8.66 16.98 -13.93
N GLY A 505 -9.63 17.76 -13.49
CA GLY A 505 -10.77 18.23 -14.28
C GLY A 505 -11.78 18.97 -13.42
N ASP A 506 -12.85 19.44 -14.02
CA ASP A 506 -13.88 20.30 -13.41
C ASP A 506 -15.26 19.61 -13.26
N GLY A 507 -15.34 18.33 -13.58
CA GLY A 507 -16.60 17.58 -13.63
C GLY A 507 -16.80 16.62 -12.45
N ASN A 508 -16.82 15.34 -12.74
CA ASN A 508 -17.25 14.30 -11.84
C ASN A 508 -16.25 14.00 -10.71
N PHE A 509 -16.75 13.79 -9.51
CA PHE A 509 -15.98 13.23 -8.40
C PHE A 509 -15.92 11.71 -8.54
N LYS A 510 -14.71 11.16 -8.54
CA LYS A 510 -14.43 9.74 -8.64
C LYS A 510 -13.65 9.27 -7.42
N VAL A 511 -13.87 8.03 -7.03
CA VAL A 511 -13.28 7.42 -5.84
C VAL A 511 -12.76 6.03 -6.17
N SER A 512 -11.62 5.69 -5.59
CA SER A 512 -11.07 4.34 -5.49
C SER A 512 -10.73 4.08 -4.02
N ALA A 513 -11.36 3.10 -3.39
CA ALA A 513 -11.22 2.92 -1.95
C ALA A 513 -11.44 1.49 -1.49
N SER A 514 -10.90 1.16 -0.30
CA SER A 514 -11.30 -0.02 0.46
C SER A 514 -12.81 0.03 0.79
N PRO A 515 -13.53 -1.09 0.71
CA PRO A 515 -14.91 -1.20 1.17
C PRO A 515 -15.13 -0.72 2.61
N MET A 516 -14.14 -0.86 3.47
CA MET A 516 -14.20 -0.37 4.85
C MET A 516 -14.39 1.15 4.96
N LEU A 517 -14.11 1.90 3.92
CA LEU A 517 -14.25 3.37 3.91
C LEU A 517 -15.54 3.86 3.22
N TYR A 518 -16.37 2.97 2.68
CA TYR A 518 -17.55 3.38 1.90
C TYR A 518 -18.56 4.20 2.70
N THR A 519 -18.87 3.80 3.92
CA THR A 519 -19.80 4.55 4.76
C THR A 519 -19.27 5.92 5.16
N LEU A 520 -17.95 6.04 5.40
CA LEU A 520 -17.29 7.33 5.65
C LEU A 520 -17.33 8.24 4.42
N LEU A 521 -17.02 7.67 3.24
CA LEU A 521 -17.07 8.38 1.96
C LEU A 521 -18.47 8.86 1.63
N GLU A 522 -19.48 8.01 1.79
CA GLU A 522 -20.87 8.38 1.52
C GLU A 522 -21.31 9.60 2.34
N LYS A 523 -21.06 9.58 3.65
CA LYS A 523 -21.37 10.73 4.51
C LYS A 523 -20.58 11.97 4.14
N THR A 524 -19.31 11.81 3.79
CA THR A 524 -18.48 12.93 3.35
C THR A 524 -18.98 13.52 2.02
N MET A 525 -19.37 12.69 1.05
CA MET A 525 -19.92 13.14 -0.23
C MET A 525 -21.27 13.83 -0.07
N GLN A 526 -22.10 13.42 0.91
CA GLN A 526 -23.37 14.10 1.22
C GLN A 526 -23.17 15.51 1.76
N GLU A 527 -22.09 15.76 2.48
CA GLU A 527 -21.81 17.03 3.15
C GLU A 527 -20.99 18.00 2.29
N VAL A 528 -20.02 17.50 1.52
CA VAL A 528 -19.17 18.33 0.65
C VAL A 528 -19.87 18.64 -0.65
N LYS A 529 -19.69 19.89 -1.14
CA LYS A 529 -20.34 20.39 -2.34
C LYS A 529 -19.35 20.70 -3.46
N TYR A 530 -19.82 20.48 -4.69
CA TYR A 530 -19.16 21.05 -5.87
C TYR A 530 -19.13 22.58 -5.81
N PRO A 531 -18.25 23.24 -6.56
CA PRO A 531 -18.29 24.69 -6.73
C PRO A 531 -19.64 25.23 -7.25
N SER A 532 -20.42 24.41 -7.93
CA SER A 532 -21.80 24.70 -8.37
C SER A 532 -22.83 24.73 -7.23
N GLY A 533 -22.47 24.28 -6.04
CA GLY A 533 -23.35 24.18 -4.87
C GLY A 533 -24.08 22.84 -4.72
N SER A 534 -24.03 21.95 -5.70
CA SER A 534 -24.58 20.59 -5.61
C SER A 534 -23.72 19.67 -4.73
N SER A 535 -24.35 18.71 -4.03
CA SER A 535 -23.62 17.68 -3.28
C SER A 535 -22.76 16.81 -4.19
N LEU A 536 -21.64 16.30 -3.65
CA LEU A 536 -20.83 15.28 -4.34
C LEU A 536 -21.57 13.94 -4.42
N PHE A 537 -22.47 13.67 -3.49
CA PHE A 537 -23.32 12.49 -3.47
C PHE A 537 -24.44 12.63 -4.52
N ARG A 538 -24.45 11.74 -5.50
CA ARG A 538 -25.40 11.77 -6.62
C ARG A 538 -26.52 10.74 -6.48
N ASP A 539 -26.17 9.53 -6.08
CA ASP A 539 -27.08 8.38 -6.07
C ASP A 539 -26.68 7.37 -4.99
N THR A 540 -27.63 6.61 -4.50
CA THR A 540 -27.43 5.49 -3.57
C THR A 540 -26.61 4.34 -4.17
N ASP A 541 -26.56 4.25 -5.50
CA ASP A 541 -25.82 3.23 -6.25
C ASP A 541 -24.37 3.63 -6.56
N TRP A 542 -23.86 4.73 -5.99
CA TRP A 542 -22.52 5.27 -6.22
C TRP A 542 -21.37 4.24 -6.06
N VAL A 543 -21.59 3.19 -5.26
CA VAL A 543 -20.63 2.10 -5.07
C VAL A 543 -20.31 1.36 -6.37
N LYS A 544 -21.21 1.40 -7.37
CA LYS A 544 -20.95 0.82 -8.69
C LYS A 544 -19.93 1.61 -9.51
N ASP A 545 -19.76 2.89 -9.17
CA ASP A 545 -18.85 3.81 -9.83
C ASP A 545 -17.47 3.88 -9.13
N VAL A 546 -17.28 3.12 -8.05
CA VAL A 546 -15.98 3.00 -7.38
C VAL A 546 -15.02 2.26 -8.30
N GLU A 547 -13.95 2.96 -8.68
CA GLU A 547 -12.91 2.39 -9.53
C GLU A 547 -11.92 1.55 -8.70
N PRO A 548 -11.34 0.48 -9.25
CA PRO A 548 -10.26 -0.24 -8.57
C PRO A 548 -9.05 0.68 -8.40
N LEU A 549 -8.31 0.50 -7.30
CA LEU A 549 -7.04 1.20 -7.09
C LEU A 549 -6.02 0.76 -8.16
N SER A 550 -5.47 1.75 -8.87
CA SER A 550 -4.42 1.49 -9.87
C SER A 550 -3.08 1.17 -9.20
N LEU A 551 -2.28 0.32 -9.83
CA LEU A 551 -0.92 0.00 -9.43
C LEU A 551 -0.02 1.26 -9.32
N ASP A 552 -0.26 2.27 -10.18
CA ASP A 552 0.50 3.54 -10.18
C ASP A 552 0.03 4.54 -9.11
N ASN A 553 -0.85 4.12 -8.20
CA ASN A 553 -1.39 4.96 -7.13
C ASN A 553 -0.76 4.56 -5.79
N ALA A 554 -0.26 5.53 -5.04
CA ALA A 554 0.37 5.28 -3.74
C ALA A 554 -0.56 4.60 -2.70
N ALA A 555 -1.88 4.65 -2.89
CA ALA A 555 -2.84 3.93 -2.05
C ALA A 555 -2.82 2.40 -2.29
N PHE A 556 -2.37 1.94 -3.46
CA PHE A 556 -2.33 0.52 -3.78
C PHE A 556 -1.44 -0.31 -2.86
N PRO A 557 -0.15 0.04 -2.63
CA PRO A 557 0.69 -0.72 -1.69
C PRO A 557 0.18 -0.66 -0.24
N PHE A 558 -0.51 0.39 0.18
CA PHE A 558 -1.13 0.42 1.51
C PHE A 558 -2.17 -0.68 1.67
N ILE A 559 -3.05 -0.88 0.71
CA ILE A 559 -4.08 -1.91 0.79
C ILE A 559 -3.56 -3.29 0.40
N ALA A 560 -2.90 -3.43 -0.75
CA ALA A 560 -2.57 -4.73 -1.33
C ALA A 560 -1.35 -5.41 -0.67
N TYR A 561 -0.37 -4.62 -0.19
CA TYR A 561 0.84 -5.11 0.45
C TYR A 561 0.74 -5.11 1.98
N SER A 562 0.27 -4.01 2.59
CA SER A 562 0.27 -3.84 4.05
C SER A 562 -1.09 -4.07 4.73
N GLY A 563 -2.18 -4.21 3.97
CA GLY A 563 -3.52 -4.42 4.53
C GLY A 563 -4.02 -3.25 5.38
N ILE A 564 -3.69 -2.03 4.96
CA ILE A 564 -4.18 -0.79 5.56
C ILE A 564 -5.28 -0.23 4.66
N PRO A 565 -6.51 -0.02 5.14
CA PRO A 565 -7.59 0.59 4.36
C PRO A 565 -7.14 1.90 3.72
N ALA A 566 -7.32 2.02 2.41
CA ALA A 566 -6.82 3.16 1.66
C ALA A 566 -7.89 3.77 0.75
N VAL A 567 -7.79 5.07 0.53
CA VAL A 567 -8.66 5.82 -0.37
C VAL A 567 -7.86 6.77 -1.25
N SER A 568 -8.24 6.84 -2.51
CA SER A 568 -7.84 7.86 -3.47
C SER A 568 -9.09 8.44 -4.12
N PHE A 569 -9.10 9.73 -4.37
CA PHE A 569 -10.23 10.42 -5.00
C PHE A 569 -9.75 11.50 -5.95
N SER A 570 -10.58 11.86 -6.92
CA SER A 570 -10.22 12.83 -7.92
C SER A 570 -11.45 13.56 -8.50
N PHE A 571 -11.32 14.86 -8.71
CA PHE A 571 -12.23 15.60 -9.56
C PHE A 571 -11.75 15.47 -11.00
N CYS A 572 -12.54 14.79 -11.82
CA CYS A 572 -12.25 14.51 -13.23
C CYS A 572 -13.24 15.25 -14.13
N GLY A 573 -12.82 15.64 -15.32
CA GLY A 573 -13.73 16.11 -16.36
C GLY A 573 -14.43 14.93 -17.08
N ASP A 574 -15.38 15.23 -17.95
CA ASP A 574 -15.98 14.22 -18.85
C ASP A 574 -14.90 13.57 -19.75
N LYS A 575 -13.84 14.31 -20.04
CA LYS A 575 -12.62 13.81 -20.70
C LYS A 575 -11.51 13.76 -19.68
N LYS A 576 -10.68 12.72 -19.76
CA LYS A 576 -9.45 12.61 -18.96
C LYS A 576 -8.55 13.83 -19.19
N TYR A 577 -7.88 14.30 -18.13
CA TYR A 577 -6.84 15.33 -18.25
C TYR A 577 -5.70 14.80 -19.14
N PRO A 578 -5.47 15.44 -20.30
CA PRO A 578 -4.66 14.79 -21.33
C PRO A 578 -3.14 14.93 -21.12
N TYR A 579 -2.70 15.70 -20.13
CA TYR A 579 -1.30 16.06 -19.97
C TYR A 579 -0.54 15.27 -18.90
N LEU A 580 -1.24 14.40 -18.15
CA LEU A 580 -0.59 13.54 -17.12
C LEU A 580 0.52 12.68 -17.75
N GLY A 581 1.69 12.61 -17.07
CA GLY A 581 2.84 11.85 -17.56
C GLY A 581 3.54 12.46 -18.78
N THR A 582 3.25 13.74 -19.08
CA THR A 582 3.89 14.49 -20.19
C THR A 582 4.58 15.75 -19.68
N GLN A 583 5.44 16.34 -20.51
CA GLN A 583 6.05 17.66 -20.27
C GLN A 583 5.02 18.82 -20.29
N LEU A 584 3.79 18.55 -20.73
CA LEU A 584 2.72 19.54 -20.86
C LEU A 584 1.83 19.64 -19.62
N ASP A 585 2.09 18.86 -18.55
CA ASP A 585 1.40 18.99 -17.26
C ASP A 585 1.88 20.24 -16.50
N THR A 586 1.53 21.39 -17.04
CA THR A 586 1.93 22.74 -16.57
C THR A 586 0.80 23.43 -15.80
N LEU A 587 1.17 24.46 -15.03
CA LEU A 587 0.19 25.28 -14.31
C LEU A 587 -0.79 26.01 -15.25
N ASP A 588 -0.31 26.46 -16.40
CA ASP A 588 -1.14 27.17 -17.37
C ASP A 588 -2.20 26.24 -17.99
N ASN A 589 -1.81 25.00 -18.31
CA ASN A 589 -2.75 23.99 -18.80
C ASN A 589 -3.76 23.59 -17.72
N LEU A 590 -3.36 23.49 -16.47
CA LEU A 590 -4.28 23.17 -15.38
C LEU A 590 -5.21 24.35 -15.05
N LYS A 591 -4.72 25.59 -15.08
CA LYS A 591 -5.53 26.79 -14.89
C LYS A 591 -6.59 27.02 -15.99
N SER A 592 -6.51 26.32 -17.12
CA SER A 592 -7.56 26.35 -18.14
C SER A 592 -8.89 25.80 -17.61
N PHE A 593 -8.88 25.01 -16.52
CA PHE A 593 -10.11 24.58 -15.85
C PHE A 593 -10.71 25.72 -15.03
N PRO A 594 -12.00 26.02 -15.24
CA PRO A 594 -12.70 26.97 -14.40
C PRO A 594 -12.78 26.44 -12.96
N ASN A 595 -12.75 27.33 -11.99
CA ASN A 595 -12.93 27.00 -10.55
C ASN A 595 -11.84 26.12 -9.92
N LEU A 596 -10.64 26.03 -10.49
CA LEU A 596 -9.55 25.20 -9.96
C LEU A 596 -9.34 25.39 -8.44
N ASN A 597 -9.27 26.64 -7.95
CA ASN A 597 -9.10 26.90 -6.52
C ASN A 597 -10.26 26.37 -5.67
N SER A 598 -11.48 26.46 -6.15
CA SER A 598 -12.67 25.95 -5.45
C SER A 598 -12.71 24.42 -5.45
N LEU A 599 -12.23 23.77 -6.51
CA LEU A 599 -12.09 22.31 -6.58
C LEU A 599 -11.00 21.82 -5.65
N MET A 600 -9.84 22.49 -5.60
CA MET A 600 -8.79 22.17 -4.63
C MET A 600 -9.29 22.31 -3.19
N ARG A 601 -10.09 23.35 -2.89
CA ARG A 601 -10.72 23.50 -1.60
C ARG A 601 -11.70 22.35 -1.30
N ALA A 602 -12.56 21.98 -2.26
CA ALA A 602 -13.47 20.85 -2.08
C ALA A 602 -12.73 19.53 -1.86
N ALA A 603 -11.62 19.31 -2.57
CA ALA A 603 -10.73 18.16 -2.35
C ALA A 603 -10.12 18.14 -0.93
N ALA A 604 -9.68 19.32 -0.46
CA ALA A 604 -9.19 19.47 0.91
C ALA A 604 -10.30 19.25 1.95
N GLU A 605 -11.54 19.67 1.64
CA GLU A 605 -12.68 19.47 2.52
C GLU A 605 -13.05 17.97 2.64
N VAL A 606 -13.02 17.22 1.53
CA VAL A 606 -13.21 15.76 1.53
C VAL A 606 -12.16 15.10 2.43
N ALA A 607 -10.88 15.33 2.19
CA ALA A 607 -9.81 14.74 3.01
C ALA A 607 -9.89 15.20 4.47
N GLY A 608 -10.13 16.48 4.72
CA GLY A 608 -10.23 17.05 6.06
C GLY A 608 -11.38 16.48 6.88
N GLN A 609 -12.58 16.33 6.30
CA GLN A 609 -13.72 15.72 6.99
C GLN A 609 -13.44 14.23 7.30
N MET A 610 -12.86 13.49 6.37
CA MET A 610 -12.47 12.10 6.63
C MET A 610 -11.43 12.02 7.76
N MET A 611 -10.39 12.85 7.73
CA MET A 611 -9.36 12.92 8.78
C MET A 611 -9.97 13.19 10.15
N ILE A 612 -10.85 14.19 10.27
CA ILE A 612 -11.46 14.57 11.55
C ILE A 612 -12.34 13.43 12.07
N ARG A 613 -13.19 12.82 11.26
CA ARG A 613 -14.02 11.68 11.66
C ARG A 613 -13.19 10.53 12.20
N LEU A 614 -12.13 10.16 11.46
CA LEU A 614 -11.23 9.07 11.83
C LEU A 614 -10.42 9.35 13.11
N THR A 615 -10.18 10.61 13.44
CA THR A 615 -9.37 11.01 14.60
C THR A 615 -10.18 11.53 15.79
N HIS A 616 -11.45 11.87 15.58
CA HIS A 616 -12.33 12.44 16.62
C HIS A 616 -13.24 11.39 17.26
N ASP A 617 -13.90 10.57 16.44
CA ASP A 617 -14.94 9.66 16.91
C ASP A 617 -14.36 8.56 17.81
N HIS A 618 -15.13 8.11 18.80
CA HIS A 618 -14.72 7.03 19.71
C HIS A 618 -14.52 5.73 18.96
N GLU A 619 -15.52 5.36 18.16
CA GLU A 619 -15.46 4.24 17.24
C GLU A 619 -14.64 4.61 16.01
N LEU A 620 -13.81 3.69 15.52
CA LEU A 620 -13.20 3.81 14.22
C LEU A 620 -14.26 3.74 13.13
N TYR A 621 -14.32 4.80 12.32
CA TYR A 621 -15.29 4.92 11.24
C TYR A 621 -14.90 4.03 10.05
N LEU A 622 -14.77 2.71 10.30
CA LEU A 622 -14.39 1.68 9.33
C LEU A 622 -15.51 0.64 9.24
N ASP A 623 -16.14 0.54 8.07
CA ASP A 623 -17.28 -0.35 7.83
C ASP A 623 -16.82 -1.77 7.47
N TYR A 624 -16.41 -2.53 8.46
CA TYR A 624 -15.98 -3.92 8.29
C TYR A 624 -17.11 -4.86 7.82
N VAL A 625 -18.36 -4.49 8.07
CA VAL A 625 -19.54 -5.26 7.66
C VAL A 625 -19.72 -5.23 6.13
N ARG A 626 -19.17 -4.22 5.45
CA ARG A 626 -19.27 -4.06 3.99
C ARG A 626 -18.66 -5.23 3.23
N TYR A 627 -17.63 -5.85 3.75
CA TYR A 627 -17.03 -7.03 3.16
C TYR A 627 -17.99 -8.23 3.05
N ASN A 628 -19.06 -8.31 3.85
CA ASN A 628 -20.11 -9.32 3.68
C ASN A 628 -20.77 -9.25 2.30
N GLN A 629 -20.94 -8.05 1.76
CA GLN A 629 -21.51 -7.84 0.44
C GLN A 629 -20.50 -8.18 -0.67
N GLU A 630 -19.23 -7.84 -0.50
CA GLU A 630 -18.18 -8.15 -1.47
C GLU A 630 -17.93 -9.65 -1.56
N LEU A 631 -17.88 -10.36 -0.42
CA LEU A 631 -17.81 -11.82 -0.38
C LEU A 631 -19.05 -12.47 -1.02
N LEU A 632 -20.26 -11.89 -0.81
CA LEU A 632 -21.47 -12.41 -1.45
C LEU A 632 -21.44 -12.23 -2.97
N LYS A 633 -20.95 -11.10 -3.49
CA LYS A 633 -20.78 -10.89 -4.94
C LYS A 633 -19.83 -11.93 -5.51
N PHE A 634 -18.69 -12.15 -4.86
CA PHE A 634 -17.72 -13.16 -5.23
C PHE A 634 -18.34 -14.56 -5.26
N ILE A 635 -19.01 -15.00 -4.20
CA ILE A 635 -19.65 -16.31 -4.13
C ILE A 635 -20.72 -16.48 -5.22
N LYS A 636 -21.51 -15.45 -5.50
CA LYS A 636 -22.50 -15.49 -6.59
C LYS A 636 -21.86 -15.71 -7.96
N ALA A 637 -20.61 -15.25 -8.15
CA ALA A 637 -19.89 -15.48 -9.41
C ALA A 637 -19.58 -16.97 -9.67
N PHE A 638 -19.60 -17.83 -8.66
CA PHE A 638 -19.46 -19.29 -8.82
C PHE A 638 -20.74 -19.99 -9.31
N SER A 639 -21.89 -19.34 -9.18
CA SER A 639 -23.18 -19.97 -9.52
C SER A 639 -23.23 -20.57 -10.95
N PRO A 640 -22.67 -19.91 -11.98
CA PRO A 640 -22.66 -20.44 -13.33
C PRO A 640 -21.77 -21.69 -13.55
N PHE A 641 -20.90 -22.01 -12.59
CA PHE A 641 -19.86 -23.05 -12.70
C PHE A 641 -20.10 -24.25 -11.76
N GLN A 642 -21.25 -24.31 -11.10
CA GLN A 642 -21.51 -25.36 -10.09
C GLN A 642 -21.44 -26.78 -10.67
N GLN A 643 -21.86 -26.99 -11.93
CA GLN A 643 -21.83 -28.30 -12.56
C GLN A 643 -20.41 -28.75 -12.89
N GLU A 644 -19.59 -27.82 -13.40
CA GLU A 644 -18.19 -28.05 -13.73
C GLU A 644 -17.37 -28.35 -12.46
N ILE A 645 -17.58 -27.57 -11.38
CA ILE A 645 -16.91 -27.78 -10.09
C ILE A 645 -17.26 -29.14 -9.49
N LYS A 646 -18.55 -29.53 -9.55
CA LYS A 646 -19.00 -30.83 -9.09
C LYS A 646 -18.42 -31.98 -9.93
N ALA A 647 -18.27 -31.79 -11.24
CA ALA A 647 -17.63 -32.77 -12.12
C ALA A 647 -16.17 -33.04 -11.78
N LEU A 648 -15.47 -32.06 -11.19
CA LEU A 648 -14.10 -32.19 -10.64
C LEU A 648 -14.08 -32.89 -9.26
N GLY A 649 -15.23 -33.31 -8.72
CA GLY A 649 -15.34 -33.89 -7.39
C GLY A 649 -15.10 -32.88 -6.24
N LEU A 650 -15.30 -31.59 -6.54
CA LEU A 650 -15.13 -30.52 -5.56
C LEU A 650 -16.45 -30.03 -5.00
N SER A 651 -16.43 -29.52 -3.77
CA SER A 651 -17.56 -28.88 -3.12
C SER A 651 -17.19 -27.45 -2.71
N LEU A 652 -18.13 -26.52 -2.89
CA LEU A 652 -18.00 -25.13 -2.42
C LEU A 652 -18.52 -24.95 -1.00
N GLN A 653 -18.91 -26.02 -0.31
CA GLN A 653 -19.53 -25.93 1.00
C GLN A 653 -18.64 -25.21 2.02
N TRP A 654 -17.34 -25.49 2.01
CA TRP A 654 -16.36 -24.84 2.89
C TRP A 654 -16.24 -23.35 2.63
N LEU A 655 -16.27 -22.93 1.37
CA LEU A 655 -16.28 -21.52 1.00
C LEU A 655 -17.53 -20.80 1.51
N TYR A 656 -18.70 -21.47 1.40
CA TYR A 656 -19.96 -20.94 1.92
C TYR A 656 -19.96 -20.87 3.45
N SER A 657 -19.39 -21.88 4.11
CA SER A 657 -19.22 -21.93 5.56
C SER A 657 -18.31 -20.79 6.03
N ALA A 658 -17.12 -20.64 5.45
CA ALA A 658 -16.18 -19.57 5.78
C ALA A 658 -16.82 -18.17 5.66
N ARG A 659 -17.62 -17.94 4.59
CA ARG A 659 -18.39 -16.68 4.51
C ARG A 659 -19.45 -16.58 5.62
N GLY A 660 -20.14 -17.68 5.94
CA GLY A 660 -21.11 -17.73 7.04
C GLY A 660 -20.47 -17.34 8.37
N ASP A 661 -19.28 -17.86 8.64
CA ASP A 661 -18.49 -17.53 9.84
C ASP A 661 -18.09 -16.08 9.87
N PHE A 662 -17.67 -15.53 8.74
CA PHE A 662 -17.35 -14.10 8.64
C PHE A 662 -18.58 -13.23 8.93
N VAL A 663 -19.77 -13.58 8.44
CA VAL A 663 -21.03 -12.87 8.74
C VAL A 663 -21.34 -12.97 10.23
N ARG A 664 -21.21 -14.15 10.84
CA ARG A 664 -21.43 -14.34 12.30
C ARG A 664 -20.45 -13.50 13.12
N ALA A 665 -19.17 -13.55 12.79
CA ALA A 665 -18.11 -12.81 13.49
C ALA A 665 -18.32 -11.29 13.39
N THR A 666 -18.67 -10.76 12.21
CA THR A 666 -18.97 -9.33 12.05
C THR A 666 -20.23 -8.90 12.79
N THR A 667 -21.25 -9.76 12.85
CA THR A 667 -22.48 -9.49 13.61
C THR A 667 -22.21 -9.50 15.12
N ALA A 668 -21.46 -10.46 15.62
CA ALA A 668 -21.05 -10.53 17.03
C ALA A 668 -20.26 -9.29 17.43
N LEU A 669 -19.25 -8.89 16.64
CA LEU A 669 -18.46 -7.69 16.88
C LEU A 669 -19.33 -6.41 16.91
N THR A 670 -20.32 -6.30 16.02
CA THR A 670 -21.28 -5.19 16.03
C THR A 670 -22.13 -5.19 17.30
N THR A 671 -22.57 -6.37 17.76
CA THR A 671 -23.33 -6.52 19.00
C THR A 671 -22.47 -6.18 20.23
N ASP A 672 -21.23 -6.65 20.26
CA ASP A 672 -20.27 -6.33 21.33
C ASP A 672 -20.07 -4.82 21.43
N PHE A 673 -19.94 -4.15 20.27
CA PHE A 673 -19.79 -2.70 20.23
C PHE A 673 -21.02 -1.97 20.73
N GLN A 674 -22.24 -2.38 20.29
CA GLN A 674 -23.50 -1.78 20.73
C GLN A 674 -23.77 -1.95 22.23
N ASN A 675 -23.29 -3.05 22.79
CA ASN A 675 -23.42 -3.34 24.22
C ASN A 675 -22.29 -2.75 25.07
N ALA A 676 -21.20 -2.29 24.45
CA ALA A 676 -20.08 -1.69 25.16
C ALA A 676 -20.48 -0.31 25.73
N GLU A 677 -20.07 -0.03 26.96
CA GLU A 677 -20.16 1.30 27.50
C GLU A 677 -19.28 2.25 26.67
N SER A 678 -19.89 3.14 25.90
CA SER A 678 -19.22 4.07 24.98
C SER A 678 -18.20 4.98 25.68
N GLU A 679 -18.32 5.18 26.98
CA GLU A 679 -17.41 5.97 27.81
C GLU A 679 -16.18 5.17 28.27
N ASN A 680 -16.21 3.83 28.19
CA ASN A 680 -15.08 2.99 28.57
C ASN A 680 -14.04 2.96 27.45
N LYS A 681 -13.06 3.87 27.55
CA LYS A 681 -11.98 4.03 26.54
C LYS A 681 -11.20 2.73 26.29
N PHE A 682 -11.06 1.88 27.30
CA PHE A 682 -10.31 0.63 27.19
C PHE A 682 -11.06 -0.39 26.33
N ILE A 683 -12.34 -0.60 26.57
CA ILE A 683 -13.17 -1.53 25.78
C ILE A 683 -13.29 -1.03 24.35
N THR A 684 -13.58 0.26 24.15
CA THR A 684 -13.63 0.86 22.81
C THR A 684 -12.33 0.66 22.03
N ARG A 685 -11.17 0.82 22.70
CA ARG A 685 -9.88 0.59 22.06
C ARG A 685 -9.68 -0.88 21.64
N LEU A 686 -10.05 -1.85 22.50
CA LEU A 686 -9.95 -3.28 22.16
C LEU A 686 -10.80 -3.62 20.91
N ILE A 687 -12.01 -3.09 20.84
CA ILE A 687 -12.89 -3.29 19.68
C ILE A 687 -12.29 -2.61 18.44
N ASN A 688 -11.83 -1.37 18.56
CA ASN A 688 -11.18 -0.65 17.46
C ASN A 688 -9.93 -1.39 16.94
N ASP A 689 -9.16 -2.02 17.82
CA ASP A 689 -7.97 -2.82 17.43
C ASP A 689 -8.36 -4.09 16.65
N ARG A 690 -9.55 -4.65 16.85
CA ARG A 690 -10.10 -5.72 16.01
C ARG A 690 -10.57 -5.18 14.66
N ILE A 691 -11.30 -4.06 14.65
CA ILE A 691 -11.84 -3.44 13.44
C ILE A 691 -10.71 -3.04 12.47
N MET A 692 -9.68 -2.33 12.95
CA MET A 692 -8.60 -1.82 12.09
C MET A 692 -7.80 -2.91 11.38
N LYS A 693 -7.82 -4.15 11.89
CA LYS A 693 -7.06 -5.28 11.33
C LYS A 693 -7.81 -6.08 10.29
N VAL A 694 -9.08 -5.79 10.04
CA VAL A 694 -9.90 -6.57 9.08
C VAL A 694 -9.25 -6.59 7.69
N GLU A 695 -8.81 -5.43 7.19
CA GLU A 695 -8.11 -5.35 5.90
C GLU A 695 -6.82 -6.20 5.88
N TYR A 696 -6.05 -6.15 6.97
CA TYR A 696 -4.82 -6.91 7.09
C TYR A 696 -5.04 -8.43 7.04
N TYR A 697 -6.12 -8.93 7.63
CA TYR A 697 -6.42 -10.37 7.63
C TYR A 697 -6.86 -10.88 6.25
N PHE A 698 -7.26 -10.00 5.31
CA PHE A 698 -7.46 -10.37 3.91
C PHE A 698 -6.17 -10.52 3.10
N LEU A 699 -5.00 -10.23 3.70
CA LEU A 699 -3.71 -10.61 3.12
C LEU A 699 -3.50 -12.11 3.33
N SER A 700 -3.46 -12.89 2.25
CA SER A 700 -3.25 -14.35 2.36
C SER A 700 -1.92 -14.67 3.06
N PRO A 701 -1.92 -15.36 4.22
CA PRO A 701 -0.70 -15.76 4.90
C PRO A 701 -0.04 -16.98 4.23
N TYR A 702 -0.72 -17.61 3.27
CA TYR A 702 -0.30 -18.87 2.65
C TYR A 702 0.53 -18.69 1.38
N VAL A 703 0.77 -17.44 0.95
CA VAL A 703 1.63 -17.12 -0.19
C VAL A 703 2.86 -16.36 0.28
N SER A 704 3.99 -16.61 -0.39
CA SER A 704 5.27 -15.97 -0.06
C SER A 704 5.21 -14.47 -0.32
N PRO A 705 5.45 -13.61 0.68
CA PRO A 705 5.49 -12.15 0.45
C PRO A 705 6.62 -11.72 -0.48
N LYS A 706 7.66 -12.54 -0.64
CA LYS A 706 8.77 -12.26 -1.56
C LYS A 706 8.39 -12.50 -3.02
N GLU A 707 7.63 -13.57 -3.28
CA GLU A 707 7.22 -13.97 -4.64
C GLU A 707 5.93 -13.26 -5.06
N THR A 708 5.06 -12.99 -4.10
CA THR A 708 3.74 -12.39 -4.30
C THR A 708 3.54 -11.29 -3.24
N PRO A 709 4.14 -10.10 -3.43
CA PRO A 709 4.08 -9.03 -2.44
C PRO A 709 2.66 -8.53 -2.19
N PHE A 710 1.81 -8.48 -3.20
CA PHE A 710 0.42 -8.03 -3.10
C PHE A 710 -0.51 -9.19 -2.75
N ARG A 711 -0.49 -9.58 -1.48
CA ARG A 711 -1.15 -10.78 -0.95
C ARG A 711 -2.65 -10.64 -0.70
N HIS A 712 -3.22 -9.45 -0.88
CA HIS A 712 -4.63 -9.20 -0.61
C HIS A 712 -5.53 -9.96 -1.60
N ILE A 713 -6.47 -10.79 -1.10
CA ILE A 713 -7.27 -11.67 -1.96
C ILE A 713 -8.22 -10.92 -2.90
N PHE A 714 -8.66 -9.69 -2.57
CA PHE A 714 -9.49 -8.85 -3.45
C PHE A 714 -8.66 -7.94 -4.35
N TRP A 715 -7.60 -7.32 -3.82
CA TRP A 715 -6.87 -6.23 -4.46
C TRP A 715 -5.46 -6.61 -4.92
N GLY A 716 -5.01 -7.78 -4.54
CA GLY A 716 -3.69 -8.27 -4.85
C GLY A 716 -3.49 -8.68 -6.29
N SER A 717 -2.31 -9.19 -6.56
CA SER A 717 -1.93 -9.78 -7.84
C SER A 717 -1.40 -11.19 -7.63
N GLY A 718 -1.66 -12.08 -8.59
CA GLY A 718 -1.21 -13.46 -8.52
C GLY A 718 -2.35 -14.48 -8.41
N SER A 719 -1.97 -15.76 -8.36
CA SER A 719 -2.92 -16.88 -8.47
C SER A 719 -3.82 -17.06 -7.23
N HIS A 720 -3.47 -16.48 -6.10
CA HIS A 720 -4.24 -16.59 -4.84
C HIS A 720 -5.44 -15.64 -4.77
N THR A 721 -5.59 -14.73 -5.72
CA THR A 721 -6.66 -13.73 -5.72
C THR A 721 -8.00 -14.31 -6.14
N LEU A 722 -9.08 -13.70 -5.65
CA LEU A 722 -10.44 -14.11 -6.01
C LEU A 722 -10.73 -13.89 -7.50
N SER A 723 -10.17 -12.87 -8.13
CA SER A 723 -10.27 -12.63 -9.57
C SER A 723 -9.57 -13.73 -10.37
N ALA A 724 -8.37 -14.13 -9.97
CA ALA A 724 -7.64 -15.22 -10.64
C ALA A 724 -8.40 -16.55 -10.56
N LEU A 725 -9.06 -16.81 -9.44
CA LEU A 725 -9.89 -18.00 -9.27
C LEU A 725 -11.10 -17.99 -10.24
N ILE A 726 -11.76 -16.86 -10.43
CA ILE A 726 -12.87 -16.71 -11.40
C ILE A 726 -12.36 -16.83 -12.84
N GLU A 727 -11.23 -16.15 -13.17
CA GLU A 727 -10.60 -16.28 -14.51
C GLU A 727 -10.28 -17.75 -14.84
N HIS A 728 -9.83 -18.51 -13.84
CA HIS A 728 -9.50 -19.93 -14.01
C HIS A 728 -10.76 -20.79 -14.23
N LEU A 729 -11.88 -20.45 -13.57
CA LEU A 729 -13.19 -21.09 -13.83
C LEU A 729 -13.70 -20.79 -15.25
N ASP A 730 -13.45 -19.62 -15.78
CA ASP A 730 -13.79 -19.30 -17.17
C ASP A 730 -13.02 -20.17 -18.17
N LEU A 731 -11.74 -20.47 -17.89
CA LEU A 731 -10.95 -21.43 -18.69
C LEU A 731 -11.56 -22.83 -18.64
N LEU A 732 -11.98 -23.30 -17.46
CA LEU A 732 -12.67 -24.59 -17.30
C LEU A 732 -13.92 -24.65 -18.14
N LYS A 733 -14.75 -23.62 -18.10
CA LYS A 733 -16.01 -23.57 -18.88
C LYS A 733 -15.78 -23.55 -20.39
N LYS A 734 -14.73 -22.84 -20.82
CA LYS A 734 -14.32 -22.77 -22.22
C LYS A 734 -13.60 -24.05 -22.70
N LYS A 735 -13.25 -24.96 -21.79
CA LYS A 735 -12.42 -26.15 -22.04
C LYS A 735 -11.08 -25.78 -22.68
N ASP A 736 -10.47 -24.67 -22.20
CA ASP A 736 -9.18 -24.20 -22.66
C ASP A 736 -8.06 -25.08 -22.06
N ASP A 737 -7.08 -25.45 -22.89
CA ASP A 737 -5.93 -26.27 -22.47
C ASP A 737 -5.06 -25.60 -21.38
N ALA A 738 -5.22 -24.31 -21.15
CA ALA A 738 -4.58 -23.59 -20.07
C ALA A 738 -5.20 -23.84 -18.68
N PHE A 739 -6.37 -24.54 -18.59
CA PHE A 739 -6.93 -24.90 -17.30
C PHE A 739 -6.06 -25.94 -16.59
N ASN A 740 -5.74 -25.67 -15.34
CA ASN A 740 -4.97 -26.56 -14.48
C ASN A 740 -5.76 -26.90 -13.21
N GLU A 741 -6.24 -28.14 -13.11
CA GLU A 741 -7.06 -28.59 -11.99
C GLU A 741 -6.33 -28.49 -10.64
N THR A 742 -5.06 -28.85 -10.58
CA THR A 742 -4.27 -28.79 -9.34
C THR A 742 -4.14 -27.35 -8.86
N LEU A 743 -3.86 -26.42 -9.78
CA LEU A 743 -3.80 -25.00 -9.46
C LEU A 743 -5.16 -24.48 -8.99
N PHE A 744 -6.24 -24.86 -9.65
CA PHE A 744 -7.59 -24.45 -9.26
C PHE A 744 -7.97 -24.94 -7.86
N ARG A 745 -7.67 -26.22 -7.53
CA ARG A 745 -7.88 -26.78 -6.18
C ARG A 745 -7.13 -26.00 -5.13
N ASN A 746 -5.87 -25.65 -5.40
CA ASN A 746 -5.04 -24.83 -4.50
C ASN A 746 -5.60 -23.42 -4.33
N GLN A 747 -5.99 -22.75 -5.41
CA GLN A 747 -6.60 -21.42 -5.38
C GLN A 747 -7.88 -21.39 -4.52
N LEU A 748 -8.77 -22.39 -4.70
CA LEU A 748 -9.99 -22.49 -3.92
C LEU A 748 -9.71 -22.71 -2.43
N ALA A 749 -8.72 -23.54 -2.09
CA ALA A 749 -8.30 -23.75 -0.72
C ALA A 749 -7.72 -22.48 -0.09
N LEU A 750 -6.81 -21.77 -0.79
CA LEU A 750 -6.23 -20.53 -0.31
C LEU A 750 -7.27 -19.43 -0.07
N ALA A 751 -8.22 -19.27 -0.99
CA ALA A 751 -9.32 -18.31 -0.85
C ALA A 751 -10.19 -18.64 0.37
N THR A 752 -10.59 -19.92 0.51
CA THR A 752 -11.43 -20.38 1.61
C THR A 752 -10.75 -20.16 2.96
N TRP A 753 -9.49 -20.60 3.10
CA TRP A 753 -8.75 -20.46 4.36
C TRP A 753 -8.39 -19.02 4.70
N THR A 754 -8.17 -18.17 3.71
CA THR A 754 -7.98 -16.74 3.99
C THR A 754 -9.26 -16.11 4.54
N ILE A 755 -10.42 -16.39 3.95
CA ILE A 755 -11.73 -15.90 4.44
C ILE A 755 -12.02 -16.46 5.85
N GLN A 756 -11.76 -17.75 6.07
CA GLN A 756 -11.93 -18.36 7.40
C GLN A 756 -10.99 -17.72 8.42
N GLY A 757 -9.74 -17.44 8.04
CA GLY A 757 -8.78 -16.75 8.90
C GLY A 757 -9.24 -15.36 9.34
N VAL A 758 -9.88 -14.59 8.45
CA VAL A 758 -10.49 -13.29 8.82
C VAL A 758 -11.63 -13.49 9.82
N ALA A 759 -12.52 -14.47 9.57
CA ALA A 759 -13.62 -14.78 10.48
C ALA A 759 -13.11 -15.17 11.88
N ASN A 760 -12.11 -16.03 11.95
CA ASN A 760 -11.50 -16.48 13.20
C ASN A 760 -10.84 -15.31 13.96
N ALA A 761 -10.13 -14.42 13.25
CA ALA A 761 -9.50 -13.26 13.85
C ALA A 761 -10.51 -12.24 14.39
N LEU A 762 -11.69 -12.15 13.78
CA LEU A 762 -12.79 -11.29 14.24
C LEU A 762 -13.60 -11.93 15.37
N ALA A 763 -13.70 -13.24 15.45
CA ALA A 763 -14.42 -13.94 16.52
C ALA A 763 -13.82 -13.68 17.90
N GLY A 764 -12.51 -13.42 17.99
CA GLY A 764 -11.80 -13.08 19.21
C GLY A 764 -10.95 -14.23 19.73
N ASP A 765 -11.38 -14.88 20.80
CA ASP A 765 -10.60 -15.91 21.47
C ASP A 765 -10.63 -17.27 20.73
N ILE A 766 -9.52 -18.02 20.84
CA ILE A 766 -9.36 -19.29 20.11
C ILE A 766 -10.40 -20.34 20.51
N TRP A 767 -10.92 -20.27 21.71
CA TRP A 767 -11.97 -21.19 22.20
C TRP A 767 -13.37 -20.81 21.72
N ASP A 768 -13.54 -19.65 21.10
CA ASP A 768 -14.79 -19.22 20.45
C ASP A 768 -14.83 -19.60 18.96
N ILE A 769 -13.76 -20.19 18.45
CA ILE A 769 -13.66 -20.62 17.06
C ILE A 769 -14.36 -21.97 16.90
N ASP A 770 -15.48 -21.97 16.18
CA ASP A 770 -16.15 -23.18 15.77
C ASP A 770 -15.53 -23.69 14.46
N ASN A 771 -14.85 -24.83 14.55
CA ASN A 771 -14.27 -25.54 13.41
C ASN A 771 -15.02 -26.85 13.10
N GLU A 772 -16.19 -27.07 13.65
CA GLU A 772 -17.06 -28.20 13.29
C GLU A 772 -17.78 -27.89 11.97
N PHE A 773 -17.47 -28.63 10.94
CA PHE A 773 -18.03 -28.50 9.59
C PHE A 773 -18.98 -29.65 9.23
#